data_31354d62fc4bb62f41e24bc671d0b6a3
#
_entry.id   31354d62fc4bb62f41e24bc671d0b6a3
#
_cell.length_a   1.000
_cell.length_b   1.000
_cell.length_c   1.000
_cell.angle_alpha   90.00
_cell.angle_beta   90.00
_cell.angle_gamma   90.00
#
_symmetry.space_group_name_H-M   'P 1'
#
loop_
_entity.id
_entity.type
_entity.pdbx_description
1 polymer ?
#
loop_
_entity_poly.entity_id
_entity_poly.type
_entity_poly.pdbx_seq_one_letter_code
_entity_poly.pdbx_strand_id
1 'polypeptide(L)'
;MSVSCLGRCRGDGKLYTLVRLDLSMGKHPVARNSYGSLSLPCNLVHLEGDRFVVVTPDFRVKQRVEIWLEGRNVEDCVFAGSIKINASRYAVESKLNGKLRVEMCNAIRNIDSSGIHRELAFTCDGFVPKENGLIARGEIAKPERGSIAEVIAFDSAARIVGRSRLFLNDGLSDYSDCNLNYSITVPCGLNGLCLAAIDNKGRYVGAFKCFNGKAYKGAFDLSWSYYANAADDPRYEDWLASHRLTAAEASVQRSLVPEGGPLFSVIVPLYKTPLSFFRDMADSVLQQTYPNWELILVNSTPEEVELKSLIDSYASKDARIRVVELDGNLGITGNTNVGIEAASGDYLCFFDHDDTLEPDILFEYARAIAADPQIDLLYCDEDKLLPNGHYAMPTFKPDFSIDMVRDNNYICHLLTVRAEAYRQIEPSGPELDGAQDHAMVLKISELGGHIHHVPKILYHWRISETSTAGNSDSKPYATQAGILAVQQHLDRLGIAANVSNSHGRAFRYRVDYRVDASLKASLVVPTRGDIDVLRCFIEGLQKTSFSNWEIVFVCNDSVSSGVLEFVSGCDLQQDISVAVTPEQFVLSAYCNLGARKANGDILVFMHDDVIPGEPEWLETMLGFAARPEVGVVGTMTRHADNTIQQAGLSFVRDSIVPLAAGTDACSPGYLFFPLTVRNVFAVDGACFATRKKVFEEVGCFDEGFHSSYVSVDYSLALAKLGYLVTYTPEAWLYHRSITRFSNMGRVGISAERIRDKAALLGKWSERLSQGDAYFNHNFSLTPAKASRYQVDHEEKLTCK
;
A
#
# COMPACT_ATOMS: atom_id res chain seq x y z
N MET A 1 -4.50 17.77 54.77
CA MET A 1 -4.34 17.95 53.30
C MET A 1 -5.68 17.78 52.67
N SER A 2 -6.05 18.64 51.75
CA SER A 2 -7.35 18.56 51.06
C SER A 2 -7.18 18.69 49.58
N VAL A 3 -7.92 17.84 48.82
CA VAL A 3 -8.10 17.99 47.40
C VAL A 3 -9.40 18.73 47.18
N SER A 4 -9.35 19.92 46.58
CA SER A 4 -10.55 20.67 46.24
C SER A 4 -10.78 20.69 44.74
N CYS A 5 -11.99 20.30 44.29
CA CYS A 5 -12.40 20.36 42.90
C CYS A 5 -12.87 21.78 42.55
N LEU A 6 -12.20 22.42 41.61
CA LEU A 6 -12.47 23.78 41.17
C LEU A 6 -13.40 23.83 39.94
N GLY A 7 -13.34 22.80 39.08
CA GLY A 7 -14.15 22.77 37.89
C GLY A 7 -14.10 21.41 37.19
N ARG A 8 -15.03 21.17 36.22
CA ARG A 8 -15.16 19.93 35.44
C ARG A 8 -15.64 20.24 34.05
N CYS A 9 -14.98 19.66 33.05
CA CYS A 9 -15.48 19.64 31.66
C CYS A 9 -15.14 18.34 30.98
N ARG A 10 -15.71 18.14 29.78
CA ARG A 10 -15.43 17.01 28.88
C ARG A 10 -15.11 17.50 27.49
N GLY A 11 -14.24 16.80 26.80
CA GLY A 11 -13.86 16.99 25.41
C GLY A 11 -13.05 15.80 24.93
N ASP A 12 -13.09 15.50 23.63
CA ASP A 12 -12.26 14.49 22.95
C ASP A 12 -12.18 13.11 23.64
N GLY A 13 -13.32 12.63 24.15
CA GLY A 13 -13.40 11.35 24.85
C GLY A 13 -12.79 11.34 26.25
N LYS A 14 -12.42 12.50 26.80
CA LYS A 14 -11.80 12.66 28.12
C LYS A 14 -12.65 13.53 29.04
N LEU A 15 -12.48 13.30 30.34
CA LEU A 15 -13.02 14.13 31.43
C LEU A 15 -11.87 14.85 32.12
N TYR A 16 -11.99 16.17 32.22
CA TYR A 16 -11.01 17.06 32.79
C TYR A 16 -11.56 17.59 34.13
N THR A 17 -10.82 17.37 35.21
CA THR A 17 -11.17 17.88 36.55
C THR A 17 -10.08 18.82 37.06
N LEU A 18 -10.36 20.11 37.10
CA LEU A 18 -9.45 21.08 37.69
C LEU A 18 -9.49 20.94 39.23
N VAL A 19 -8.33 20.75 39.83
CA VAL A 19 -8.17 20.54 41.26
C VAL A 19 -7.10 21.46 41.84
N ARG A 20 -7.22 21.73 43.12
CA ARG A 20 -6.19 22.38 43.91
C ARG A 20 -5.64 21.39 44.94
N LEU A 21 -4.31 21.28 45.03
CA LEU A 21 -3.58 20.39 45.92
C LEU A 21 -2.71 21.21 46.89
N ASP A 22 -2.69 20.80 48.13
CA ASP A 22 -1.75 21.36 49.13
C ASP A 22 -0.40 20.64 49.02
N LEU A 23 0.61 21.30 48.46
CA LEU A 23 1.95 20.79 48.22
C LEU A 23 2.97 21.17 49.29
N SER A 24 2.49 21.56 50.48
CA SER A 24 3.35 22.06 51.57
C SER A 24 4.46 21.10 52.04
N MET A 25 4.47 19.83 51.54
CA MET A 25 5.44 18.80 51.91
C MET A 25 6.54 18.51 50.86
N GLY A 26 6.59 19.27 49.78
CA GLY A 26 7.65 19.10 48.75
C GLY A 26 7.67 17.74 48.01
N LYS A 27 6.56 16.99 48.04
CA LYS A 27 6.39 15.69 47.41
C LYS A 27 5.66 15.82 46.06
N HIS A 28 5.95 14.90 45.12
CA HIS A 28 5.31 14.89 43.78
C HIS A 28 3.91 14.25 43.86
N PRO A 29 2.86 14.90 43.33
CA PRO A 29 1.52 14.30 43.30
C PRO A 29 1.36 13.31 42.12
N VAL A 30 0.75 12.16 42.40
CA VAL A 30 0.36 11.13 41.40
C VAL A 30 -1.12 10.81 41.56
N ALA A 31 -1.80 10.56 40.45
CA ALA A 31 -3.19 10.15 40.44
C ALA A 31 -3.34 8.66 40.14
N ARG A 32 -4.22 7.99 40.88
CA ARG A 32 -4.60 6.58 40.66
C ARG A 32 -6.10 6.50 40.50
N ASN A 33 -6.57 5.92 39.39
CA ASN A 33 -8.00 5.77 39.13
C ASN A 33 -8.42 4.30 39.28
N SER A 34 -9.57 4.05 39.93
CA SER A 34 -10.07 2.71 40.17
C SER A 34 -11.57 2.57 39.87
N TYR A 35 -11.92 1.40 39.34
CA TYR A 35 -13.27 0.91 39.13
C TYR A 35 -13.34 -0.56 39.57
N GLY A 36 -13.92 -0.84 40.69
CA GLY A 36 -13.81 -2.16 41.30
C GLY A 36 -12.36 -2.53 41.62
N SER A 37 -11.92 -3.69 41.14
CA SER A 37 -10.51 -4.15 41.23
C SER A 37 -9.62 -3.69 40.07
N LEU A 38 -10.17 -2.99 39.07
CA LEU A 38 -9.45 -2.56 37.88
C LEU A 38 -8.84 -1.18 38.07
N SER A 39 -7.55 -1.05 37.74
CA SER A 39 -6.89 0.23 37.63
C SER A 39 -7.20 0.86 36.27
N LEU A 40 -7.76 2.06 36.25
CA LEU A 40 -8.15 2.77 35.01
C LEU A 40 -7.14 3.86 34.68
N PRO A 41 -7.00 4.21 33.36
CA PRO A 41 -6.11 5.26 32.93
C PRO A 41 -6.47 6.60 33.58
N CYS A 42 -5.47 7.32 34.09
CA CYS A 42 -5.63 8.73 34.49
C CYS A 42 -4.27 9.45 34.49
N ASN A 43 -4.31 10.74 34.18
CA ASN A 43 -3.15 11.63 34.26
C ASN A 43 -3.42 12.78 35.21
N LEU A 44 -2.36 13.23 35.89
CA LEU A 44 -2.37 14.44 36.72
C LEU A 44 -1.40 15.44 36.11
N VAL A 45 -1.93 16.53 35.60
CA VAL A 45 -1.18 17.56 34.91
C VAL A 45 -1.05 18.80 35.75
N HIS A 46 0.16 19.24 36.02
CA HIS A 46 0.43 20.48 36.72
C HIS A 46 0.18 21.68 35.80
N LEU A 47 -0.59 22.64 36.22
CA LEU A 47 -0.83 23.89 35.52
C LEU A 47 0.09 25.00 36.04
N GLU A 48 -0.20 25.51 37.22
CA GLU A 48 0.50 26.62 37.83
C GLU A 48 0.25 26.61 39.35
N GLY A 49 1.29 26.81 40.13
CA GLY A 49 1.18 26.86 41.59
C GLY A 49 0.63 25.58 42.20
N ASP A 50 -0.50 25.65 42.91
CA ASP A 50 -1.15 24.51 43.54
C ASP A 50 -2.26 23.86 42.71
N ARG A 51 -2.36 24.22 41.40
CA ARG A 51 -3.42 23.78 40.50
C ARG A 51 -2.97 22.67 39.56
N PHE A 52 -3.81 21.67 39.44
CA PHE A 52 -3.61 20.50 38.61
C PHE A 52 -4.90 20.16 37.86
N VAL A 53 -4.75 19.49 36.70
CA VAL A 53 -5.88 18.87 35.99
C VAL A 53 -5.74 17.36 36.07
N VAL A 54 -6.76 16.71 36.59
CA VAL A 54 -6.93 15.26 36.54
C VAL A 54 -7.64 14.94 35.22
N VAL A 55 -7.00 14.17 34.35
CA VAL A 55 -7.52 13.72 33.05
C VAL A 55 -7.86 12.24 33.14
N THR A 56 -9.11 11.88 32.85
CA THR A 56 -9.57 10.48 32.81
C THR A 56 -10.36 10.21 31.51
N PRO A 57 -10.46 8.96 31.03
CA PRO A 57 -11.37 8.61 29.95
C PRO A 57 -12.83 8.94 30.29
N ASP A 58 -13.62 9.32 29.28
CA ASP A 58 -15.07 9.55 29.42
C ASP A 58 -15.84 8.21 29.46
N PHE A 59 -15.60 7.44 30.50
CA PHE A 59 -16.33 6.21 30.75
C PHE A 59 -17.70 6.48 31.34
N ARG A 60 -18.72 5.71 30.92
CA ARG A 60 -20.10 5.79 31.42
C ARG A 60 -20.30 5.18 32.82
N VAL A 61 -19.21 4.94 33.52
CA VAL A 61 -19.21 4.35 34.86
C VAL A 61 -18.73 5.34 35.91
N LYS A 62 -19.10 5.10 37.18
CA LYS A 62 -18.58 5.89 38.28
C LYS A 62 -17.15 5.42 38.57
N GLN A 63 -16.24 6.37 38.59
CA GLN A 63 -14.81 6.16 38.86
C GLN A 63 -14.42 6.90 40.16
N ARG A 64 -13.32 6.48 40.76
CA ARG A 64 -12.72 7.16 41.89
C ARG A 64 -11.24 7.36 41.64
N VAL A 65 -10.80 8.62 41.53
CA VAL A 65 -9.40 8.97 41.42
C VAL A 65 -8.88 9.31 42.82
N GLU A 66 -7.83 8.62 43.23
CA GLU A 66 -7.08 8.87 44.43
C GLU A 66 -5.82 9.64 44.06
N ILE A 67 -5.52 10.69 44.80
CA ILE A 67 -4.32 11.49 44.64
C ILE A 67 -3.39 11.19 45.81
N TRP A 68 -2.19 10.80 45.47
CA TRP A 68 -1.14 10.46 46.40
C TRP A 68 0.04 11.42 46.22
N LEU A 69 0.74 11.74 47.27
CA LEU A 69 2.02 12.45 47.24
C LEU A 69 3.14 11.43 47.43
N GLU A 70 3.93 11.18 46.37
CA GLU A 70 4.99 10.19 46.43
C GLU A 70 6.28 10.76 47.03
N GLY A 71 6.86 10.03 47.98
CA GLY A 71 8.18 10.25 48.48
C GLY A 71 9.24 9.44 47.72
N ARG A 72 10.52 9.51 48.18
CA ARG A 72 11.61 8.75 47.53
C ARG A 72 11.47 7.23 47.66
N ASN A 73 10.68 6.73 48.62
CA ASN A 73 10.41 5.31 48.86
C ASN A 73 8.90 5.06 48.88
N VAL A 74 8.46 3.83 48.59
CA VAL A 74 7.03 3.43 48.54
C VAL A 74 6.34 3.65 49.90
N GLU A 75 7.09 3.52 51.02
CA GLU A 75 6.59 3.71 52.38
C GLU A 75 6.33 5.19 52.72
N ASP A 76 6.89 6.11 51.93
CA ASP A 76 6.75 7.56 52.12
C ASP A 76 5.57 8.18 51.37
N CYS A 77 4.73 7.37 50.75
CA CYS A 77 3.55 7.86 50.02
C CYS A 77 2.46 8.33 50.98
N VAL A 78 1.98 9.55 50.80
CA VAL A 78 0.90 10.13 51.60
C VAL A 78 -0.36 10.31 50.81
N PHE A 79 -1.47 9.72 51.24
CA PHE A 79 -2.77 9.94 50.67
C PHE A 79 -3.23 11.40 50.80
N ALA A 80 -3.38 12.10 49.67
CA ALA A 80 -3.81 13.51 49.64
C ALA A 80 -5.33 13.69 49.60
N GLY A 81 -6.04 12.75 48.99
CA GLY A 81 -7.49 12.81 48.85
C GLY A 81 -8.02 12.00 47.68
N SER A 82 -9.34 12.00 47.50
CA SER A 82 -9.96 11.33 46.36
C SER A 82 -11.06 12.15 45.70
N ILE A 83 -11.25 11.94 44.41
CA ILE A 83 -12.26 12.59 43.57
C ILE A 83 -13.17 11.51 43.01
N LYS A 84 -14.48 11.69 43.21
CA LYS A 84 -15.49 10.86 42.55
C LYS A 84 -15.78 11.40 41.16
N ILE A 85 -15.52 10.61 40.13
CA ILE A 85 -15.77 10.91 38.73
C ILE A 85 -17.12 10.31 38.34
N ASN A 86 -18.03 11.16 37.86
CA ASN A 86 -19.29 10.75 37.27
C ASN A 86 -19.50 11.60 36.01
N ALA A 87 -19.41 10.97 34.84
CA ALA A 87 -19.46 11.62 33.52
C ALA A 87 -20.70 12.53 33.33
N SER A 88 -21.84 12.19 33.97
CA SER A 88 -23.05 13.03 33.91
C SER A 88 -22.91 14.42 34.55
N ARG A 89 -21.87 14.64 35.37
CA ARG A 89 -21.62 15.92 36.06
C ARG A 89 -20.67 16.84 35.30
N TYR A 90 -20.20 16.43 34.12
CA TYR A 90 -19.24 17.20 33.34
C TYR A 90 -19.96 17.94 32.22
N ALA A 91 -19.76 19.26 32.18
CA ALA A 91 -20.25 20.12 31.12
C ALA A 91 -19.38 19.93 29.85
N VAL A 92 -20.00 20.08 28.68
CA VAL A 92 -19.24 20.20 27.42
C VAL A 92 -18.47 21.53 27.46
N GLU A 93 -17.24 21.55 26.95
CA GLU A 93 -16.36 22.72 26.94
C GLU A 93 -17.07 24.01 26.46
N SER A 94 -17.84 23.90 25.38
CA SER A 94 -18.61 25.02 24.80
C SER A 94 -19.70 25.60 25.73
N LYS A 95 -20.07 24.89 26.81
CA LYS A 95 -21.08 25.32 27.81
C LYS A 95 -20.48 25.88 29.09
N LEU A 96 -19.14 25.94 29.17
CA LEU A 96 -18.45 26.57 30.29
C LEU A 96 -18.50 28.10 30.16
N ASN A 97 -18.71 28.80 31.27
CA ASN A 97 -18.76 30.26 31.27
C ASN A 97 -17.66 30.89 32.18
N GLY A 98 -17.23 32.12 31.82
CA GLY A 98 -16.33 32.95 32.63
C GLY A 98 -14.87 32.46 32.68
N LYS A 99 -14.19 32.81 33.78
CA LYS A 99 -12.77 32.55 34.03
C LYS A 99 -12.44 31.05 33.97
N LEU A 100 -13.34 30.20 34.48
CA LEU A 100 -13.19 28.75 34.49
C LEU A 100 -13.11 28.18 33.08
N ARG A 101 -13.89 28.73 32.15
CA ARG A 101 -13.82 28.34 30.70
C ARG A 101 -12.43 28.61 30.16
N VAL A 102 -11.87 29.78 30.39
CA VAL A 102 -10.53 30.16 29.92
C VAL A 102 -9.46 29.22 30.50
N GLU A 103 -9.50 28.99 31.80
CA GLU A 103 -8.55 28.09 32.49
C GLU A 103 -8.64 26.66 31.96
N MET A 104 -9.84 26.10 31.80
CA MET A 104 -10.03 24.74 31.30
C MET A 104 -9.67 24.59 29.83
N CYS A 105 -10.03 25.57 28.98
CA CYS A 105 -9.66 25.55 27.57
C CYS A 105 -8.15 25.65 27.37
N ASN A 106 -7.48 26.52 28.15
CA ASN A 106 -6.02 26.63 28.10
C ASN A 106 -5.35 25.34 28.60
N ALA A 107 -5.87 24.74 29.67
CA ALA A 107 -5.40 23.47 30.18
C ALA A 107 -5.52 22.36 29.09
N ILE A 108 -6.68 22.23 28.44
CA ILE A 108 -6.93 21.24 27.40
C ILE A 108 -5.98 21.46 26.22
N ARG A 109 -5.85 22.68 25.71
CA ARG A 109 -4.93 23.01 24.61
C ARG A 109 -3.48 22.72 24.95
N ASN A 110 -3.05 23.08 26.15
CA ASN A 110 -1.68 22.79 26.59
C ASN A 110 -1.45 21.29 26.76
N ILE A 111 -2.49 20.55 27.14
CA ILE A 111 -2.49 19.10 27.21
C ILE A 111 -2.35 18.49 25.81
N ASP A 112 -3.10 18.95 24.84
CA ASP A 112 -3.07 18.39 23.49
C ASP A 112 -1.86 18.87 22.65
N SER A 113 -1.34 20.09 22.91
CA SER A 113 -0.22 20.66 22.15
C SER A 113 1.18 20.35 22.70
N SER A 114 1.30 20.07 23.99
CA SER A 114 2.61 19.91 24.63
C SER A 114 3.07 18.46 24.81
N GLY A 115 2.25 17.46 24.38
CA GLY A 115 2.60 16.05 24.57
C GLY A 115 3.02 15.80 26.00
N ILE A 116 2.07 15.86 26.92
CA ILE A 116 2.29 15.97 28.34
C ILE A 116 2.88 14.71 28.93
N HIS A 117 3.94 14.51 28.95
CA HIS A 117 5.00 13.79 29.60
C HIS A 117 6.07 13.54 28.55
N ARG A 118 7.14 14.28 28.64
CA ARG A 118 8.37 14.01 27.88
C ARG A 118 8.90 12.58 28.07
N GLU A 119 8.23 11.78 28.92
CA GLU A 119 8.68 10.43 29.27
C GLU A 119 7.90 9.32 28.53
N LEU A 120 6.63 9.53 28.13
CA LEU A 120 5.84 8.50 27.42
C LEU A 120 4.80 9.14 26.48
N ALA A 121 5.21 9.52 25.29
CA ALA A 121 4.26 9.91 24.24
C ALA A 121 3.58 8.64 23.70
N PHE A 122 2.26 8.55 23.89
CA PHE A 122 1.44 7.45 23.38
C PHE A 122 0.66 7.95 22.16
N THR A 123 0.96 7.40 20.99
CA THR A 123 0.25 7.74 19.76
C THR A 123 -0.73 6.66 19.38
N CYS A 124 -1.71 7.00 18.55
CA CYS A 124 -2.48 6.06 17.76
C CYS A 124 -2.48 6.62 16.35
N ASP A 125 -1.73 5.97 15.47
CA ASP A 125 -1.45 6.46 14.12
C ASP A 125 -2.60 6.16 13.15
N GLY A 126 -3.57 5.33 13.57
CA GLY A 126 -4.76 5.02 12.78
C GLY A 126 -5.43 3.70 13.14
N PHE A 127 -6.51 3.43 12.44
CA PHE A 127 -7.26 2.19 12.53
C PHE A 127 -7.23 1.49 11.18
N VAL A 128 -7.01 0.18 11.20
CA VAL A 128 -7.01 -0.66 10.01
C VAL A 128 -8.20 -1.60 10.07
N PRO A 129 -9.08 -1.64 9.08
CA PRO A 129 -10.20 -2.56 9.04
C PRO A 129 -9.75 -4.02 9.05
N LYS A 130 -10.49 -4.87 9.74
CA LYS A 130 -10.36 -6.32 9.77
C LYS A 130 -11.75 -6.94 9.70
N GLU A 131 -11.86 -8.19 9.24
CA GLU A 131 -13.12 -8.90 8.97
C GLU A 131 -14.17 -8.80 10.09
N ASN A 132 -13.74 -8.78 11.36
CA ASN A 132 -14.63 -8.67 12.53
C ASN A 132 -14.22 -7.55 13.50
N GLY A 133 -13.57 -6.48 13.02
CA GLY A 133 -13.11 -5.42 13.91
C GLY A 133 -12.21 -4.38 13.25
N LEU A 134 -11.45 -3.70 14.08
CA LEU A 134 -10.44 -2.74 13.68
C LEU A 134 -9.12 -3.09 14.37
N ILE A 135 -8.01 -2.87 13.70
CA ILE A 135 -6.69 -2.88 14.33
C ILE A 135 -6.30 -1.43 14.60
N ALA A 136 -6.22 -1.06 15.88
CA ALA A 136 -5.64 0.21 16.30
C ALA A 136 -4.13 0.06 16.43
N ARG A 137 -3.36 1.01 15.91
CA ARG A 137 -1.88 1.01 15.92
C ARG A 137 -1.33 2.33 16.37
N GLY A 138 -0.13 2.26 16.92
CA GLY A 138 0.60 3.43 17.33
C GLY A 138 1.91 3.10 18.00
N GLU A 139 2.53 4.13 18.57
CA GLU A 139 3.82 4.05 19.22
C GLU A 139 3.74 4.55 20.66
N ILE A 140 4.59 3.99 21.51
CA ILE A 140 4.87 4.50 22.85
C ILE A 140 6.33 4.95 22.85
N ALA A 141 6.54 6.25 23.01
CA ALA A 141 7.88 6.81 22.96
C ALA A 141 8.64 6.53 24.27
N LYS A 142 9.85 6.03 24.12
CA LYS A 142 10.88 5.92 25.17
C LYS A 142 10.40 5.34 26.52
N PRO A 143 9.73 4.17 26.56
CA PRO A 143 9.40 3.57 27.84
C PRO A 143 10.67 3.04 28.52
N GLU A 144 10.74 3.12 29.86
CA GLU A 144 11.77 2.41 30.61
C GLU A 144 11.69 0.90 30.34
N ARG A 145 12.84 0.24 30.22
CA ARG A 145 12.93 -1.19 29.91
C ARG A 145 12.07 -2.03 30.85
N GLY A 146 11.12 -2.78 30.29
CA GLY A 146 10.22 -3.66 31.05
C GLY A 146 9.13 -2.92 31.81
N SER A 147 8.99 -1.60 31.67
CA SER A 147 7.95 -0.82 32.35
C SER A 147 6.57 -1.07 31.76
N ILE A 148 6.47 -1.50 30.49
CA ILE A 148 5.21 -1.75 29.78
C ILE A 148 5.14 -3.20 29.36
N ALA A 149 4.03 -3.88 29.70
CA ALA A 149 3.79 -5.27 29.36
C ALA A 149 2.83 -5.43 28.18
N GLU A 150 1.78 -4.62 28.12
CA GLU A 150 0.77 -4.67 27.07
C GLU A 150 0.05 -3.33 26.90
N VAL A 151 -0.68 -3.19 25.77
CA VAL A 151 -1.69 -2.15 25.57
C VAL A 151 -3.06 -2.76 25.72
N ILE A 152 -3.92 -2.13 26.50
CA ILE A 152 -5.32 -2.55 26.70
C ILE A 152 -6.25 -1.52 26.07
N ALA A 153 -7.29 -2.03 25.38
CA ALA A 153 -8.38 -1.22 24.88
C ALA A 153 -9.61 -1.35 25.79
N PHE A 154 -10.18 -0.20 26.15
CA PHE A 154 -11.41 -0.10 26.93
C PHE A 154 -12.50 0.57 26.10
N ASP A 155 -13.74 0.10 26.24
CA ASP A 155 -14.92 0.82 25.75
C ASP A 155 -15.37 1.93 26.72
N SER A 156 -16.40 2.69 26.33
CA SER A 156 -16.96 3.76 27.17
C SER A 156 -17.62 3.27 28.47
N ALA A 157 -17.83 1.97 28.64
CA ALA A 157 -18.31 1.35 29.87
C ALA A 157 -17.19 0.78 30.74
N ALA A 158 -15.94 1.06 30.41
CA ALA A 158 -14.72 0.55 31.03
C ALA A 158 -14.56 -0.97 30.93
N ARG A 159 -15.16 -1.60 29.91
CA ARG A 159 -14.93 -3.02 29.63
C ARG A 159 -13.72 -3.17 28.74
N ILE A 160 -12.87 -4.14 29.01
CA ILE A 160 -11.74 -4.50 28.15
C ILE A 160 -12.32 -5.10 26.88
N VAL A 161 -12.01 -4.48 25.73
CA VAL A 161 -12.47 -4.88 24.41
C VAL A 161 -11.34 -5.36 23.52
N GLY A 162 -10.09 -5.22 23.93
CA GLY A 162 -8.93 -5.73 23.24
C GLY A 162 -7.70 -5.72 24.14
N ARG A 163 -6.71 -6.55 23.78
CA ARG A 163 -5.39 -6.63 24.41
C ARG A 163 -4.34 -6.83 23.32
N SER A 164 -3.27 -6.10 23.41
CA SER A 164 -2.10 -6.27 22.55
C SER A 164 -0.91 -6.63 23.41
N ARG A 165 -0.25 -7.72 23.06
CA ARG A 165 1.10 -7.94 23.57
C ARG A 165 2.03 -6.99 22.83
N LEU A 166 2.80 -6.22 23.58
CA LEU A 166 3.89 -5.45 23.03
C LEU A 166 4.92 -6.43 22.50
N PHE A 167 5.33 -6.24 21.25
CA PHE A 167 6.45 -6.99 20.72
C PHE A 167 7.71 -6.39 21.33
N LEU A 168 8.15 -6.98 22.44
CA LEU A 168 9.50 -6.78 22.95
C LEU A 168 10.41 -7.45 21.92
N ASN A 169 11.25 -6.65 21.29
CA ASN A 169 12.38 -7.19 20.56
C ASN A 169 13.31 -7.86 21.57
N ASP A 170 13.13 -9.16 21.79
CA ASP A 170 14.02 -9.96 22.60
C ASP A 170 15.41 -9.93 21.95
N GLY A 171 16.34 -9.18 22.53
CA GLY A 171 17.74 -9.30 22.15
C GLY A 171 18.56 -8.03 21.95
N LEU A 172 18.04 -6.81 22.18
CA LEU A 172 18.89 -5.62 22.18
C LEU A 172 19.14 -5.13 23.63
N SER A 173 20.42 -5.04 23.98
CA SER A 173 20.88 -4.68 25.31
C SER A 173 20.86 -3.17 25.61
N ASP A 174 20.48 -2.31 24.65
CA ASP A 174 20.45 -0.85 24.82
C ASP A 174 19.16 -0.24 24.25
N TYR A 175 18.07 -0.27 25.04
CA TYR A 175 16.75 0.25 24.64
C TYR A 175 16.42 1.65 25.19
N SER A 176 17.38 2.40 25.67
CA SER A 176 17.11 3.71 26.29
C SER A 176 16.54 4.77 25.33
N ASP A 177 16.53 4.51 24.01
CA ASP A 177 16.10 5.48 22.98
C ASP A 177 15.08 4.97 21.94
N CYS A 178 14.48 3.78 22.11
CA CYS A 178 13.56 3.22 21.11
C CYS A 178 12.09 3.40 21.50
N ASN A 179 11.24 3.72 20.50
CA ASN A 179 9.78 3.67 20.65
C ASN A 179 9.30 2.21 20.59
N LEU A 180 8.29 1.88 21.39
CA LEU A 180 7.58 0.60 21.29
C LEU A 180 6.38 0.74 20.37
N ASN A 181 6.29 -0.13 19.37
CA ASN A 181 5.11 -0.23 18.52
C ASN A 181 4.07 -1.16 19.13
N TYR A 182 2.79 -0.83 18.98
CA TYR A 182 1.69 -1.70 19.39
C TYR A 182 0.66 -1.85 18.27
N SER A 183 -0.02 -2.99 18.29
CA SER A 183 -1.14 -3.31 17.41
C SER A 183 -2.20 -4.04 18.23
N ILE A 184 -3.43 -3.54 18.23
CA ILE A 184 -4.52 -4.07 19.06
C ILE A 184 -5.80 -4.20 18.24
N THR A 185 -6.39 -5.39 18.24
CA THR A 185 -7.71 -5.60 17.60
C THR A 185 -8.80 -5.11 18.55
N VAL A 186 -9.71 -4.29 18.03
CA VAL A 186 -10.86 -3.74 18.75
C VAL A 186 -12.15 -3.97 17.94
N PRO A 187 -13.31 -4.19 18.61
CA PRO A 187 -14.58 -4.38 17.91
C PRO A 187 -15.03 -3.14 17.13
N CYS A 188 -15.83 -3.34 16.08
CA CYS A 188 -16.55 -2.26 15.41
C CYS A 188 -17.70 -1.72 16.29
N GLY A 189 -18.19 -0.51 15.98
CA GLY A 189 -19.43 0.03 16.54
C GLY A 189 -19.34 0.46 18.00
N LEU A 190 -18.17 0.72 18.55
CA LEU A 190 -18.00 1.23 19.91
C LEU A 190 -18.47 2.69 20.03
N ASN A 191 -19.10 3.03 21.15
CA ASN A 191 -19.49 4.42 21.49
C ASN A 191 -18.34 5.24 22.05
N GLY A 192 -17.12 4.72 22.03
CA GLY A 192 -15.87 5.32 22.48
C GLY A 192 -14.84 4.26 22.78
N LEU A 193 -13.58 4.61 22.59
CA LEU A 193 -12.42 3.74 22.77
C LEU A 193 -11.36 4.47 23.60
N CYS A 194 -10.72 3.77 24.49
CA CYS A 194 -9.54 4.23 25.19
C CYS A 194 -8.46 3.16 25.12
N LEU A 195 -7.30 3.53 24.60
CA LEU A 195 -6.10 2.69 24.55
C LEU A 195 -5.17 3.12 25.68
N ALA A 196 -4.64 2.20 26.45
CA ALA A 196 -3.75 2.50 27.57
C ALA A 196 -2.66 1.44 27.75
N ALA A 197 -1.46 1.87 28.10
CA ALA A 197 -0.34 1.00 28.41
C ALA A 197 -0.38 0.54 29.87
N ILE A 198 -0.09 -0.73 30.14
CA ILE A 198 -0.02 -1.32 31.47
C ILE A 198 1.29 -2.08 31.71
N ASP A 199 1.69 -2.19 32.97
CA ASP A 199 2.87 -2.95 33.40
C ASP A 199 2.58 -4.45 33.62
N ASN A 200 3.62 -5.22 33.96
CA ASN A 200 3.54 -6.66 34.24
C ASN A 200 2.61 -7.03 35.42
N LYS A 201 2.23 -6.03 36.25
CA LYS A 201 1.30 -6.21 37.35
C LYS A 201 -0.12 -5.77 37.00
N GLY A 202 -0.36 -5.43 35.72
CA GLY A 202 -1.66 -4.94 35.23
C GLY A 202 -1.98 -3.51 35.70
N ARG A 203 -0.98 -2.72 36.11
CA ARG A 203 -1.18 -1.34 36.53
C ARG A 203 -0.93 -0.40 35.36
N TYR A 204 -1.76 0.63 35.26
CA TYR A 204 -1.61 1.68 34.28
C TYR A 204 -0.29 2.47 34.49
N VAL A 205 0.46 2.69 33.41
CA VAL A 205 1.80 3.31 33.45
C VAL A 205 1.90 4.62 32.67
N GLY A 206 0.88 5.46 32.77
CA GLY A 206 1.05 6.88 32.48
C GLY A 206 0.47 7.44 31.20
N ALA A 207 0.36 6.70 30.10
CA ALA A 207 -0.14 7.29 28.86
C ALA A 207 -1.40 6.59 28.30
N PHE A 208 -2.33 7.37 27.78
CA PHE A 208 -3.52 6.82 27.13
C PHE A 208 -4.05 7.74 26.04
N LYS A 209 -4.71 7.16 25.04
CA LYS A 209 -5.40 7.86 23.96
C LYS A 209 -6.89 7.51 23.97
N CYS A 210 -7.74 8.54 23.92
CA CYS A 210 -9.19 8.36 23.92
C CYS A 210 -9.82 8.84 22.62
N PHE A 211 -10.82 8.12 22.16
CA PHE A 211 -11.68 8.46 21.06
C PHE A 211 -13.13 8.45 21.53
N ASN A 212 -13.87 9.54 21.37
CA ASN A 212 -15.32 9.53 21.56
C ASN A 212 -15.99 8.79 20.40
N GLY A 213 -17.28 8.43 20.55
CA GLY A 213 -17.98 7.64 19.54
C GLY A 213 -18.01 8.29 18.15
N LYS A 214 -18.04 9.62 18.06
CA LYS A 214 -17.98 10.34 16.77
C LYS A 214 -16.58 10.30 16.17
N ALA A 215 -15.55 10.54 16.99
CA ALA A 215 -14.16 10.47 16.54
C ALA A 215 -13.76 9.04 16.18
N TYR A 216 -14.23 8.04 16.94
CA TYR A 216 -13.99 6.63 16.64
C TYR A 216 -14.67 6.20 15.33
N LYS A 217 -15.94 6.61 15.13
CA LYS A 217 -16.65 6.36 13.88
C LYS A 217 -15.98 7.09 12.70
N GLY A 218 -15.59 8.34 12.87
CA GLY A 218 -14.88 9.09 11.83
C GLY A 218 -13.53 8.47 11.48
N ALA A 219 -12.77 7.99 12.45
CA ALA A 219 -11.53 7.25 12.21
C ALA A 219 -11.79 5.90 11.51
N PHE A 220 -12.90 5.23 11.85
CA PHE A 220 -13.35 4.02 11.17
C PHE A 220 -13.74 4.32 9.72
N ASP A 221 -14.63 5.29 9.52
CA ASP A 221 -15.13 5.66 8.19
C ASP A 221 -13.96 6.13 7.29
N LEU A 222 -13.03 6.92 7.83
CA LEU A 222 -11.83 7.35 7.12
C LEU A 222 -10.89 6.17 6.80
N SER A 223 -10.70 5.25 7.72
CA SER A 223 -9.85 4.06 7.49
C SER A 223 -10.51 3.10 6.52
N TRP A 224 -11.82 2.92 6.60
CA TRP A 224 -12.58 2.06 5.70
C TRP A 224 -12.63 2.62 4.28
N SER A 225 -12.91 3.92 4.11
CA SER A 225 -12.86 4.58 2.80
C SER A 225 -11.47 4.50 2.18
N TYR A 226 -10.43 4.53 3.01
CA TYR A 226 -9.03 4.40 2.60
C TYR A 226 -8.67 3.00 2.11
N TYR A 227 -9.29 1.94 2.66
CA TYR A 227 -8.96 0.55 2.39
C TYR A 227 -10.00 -0.19 1.55
N ALA A 228 -11.25 0.18 1.62
CA ALA A 228 -12.31 -0.47 0.85
C ALA A 228 -12.51 0.16 -0.55
N ASN A 229 -12.38 1.47 -0.65
CA ASN A 229 -12.36 2.24 -1.89
C ASN A 229 -11.90 3.66 -1.51
N ALA A 230 -10.95 4.25 -2.21
CA ALA A 230 -10.69 5.68 -2.14
C ALA A 230 -11.90 6.53 -2.60
N ALA A 231 -13.12 5.94 -2.56
CA ALA A 231 -14.35 6.44 -3.13
C ALA A 231 -14.85 7.74 -2.51
N ASP A 232 -14.55 7.97 -1.24
CA ASP A 232 -15.17 9.06 -0.48
C ASP A 232 -14.13 9.97 0.18
N ASP A 233 -12.97 10.21 -0.45
CA ASP A 233 -12.13 11.32 -0.02
C ASP A 233 -12.79 12.64 -0.47
N PRO A 234 -13.44 13.41 0.43
CA PRO A 234 -14.14 14.63 0.07
C PRO A 234 -13.22 15.69 -0.52
N ARG A 235 -11.91 15.51 -0.45
CA ARG A 235 -10.89 16.42 -1.00
C ARG A 235 -10.54 16.07 -2.43
N TYR A 236 -10.97 14.90 -2.94
CA TYR A 236 -10.63 14.49 -4.30
C TYR A 236 -11.21 15.42 -5.36
N GLU A 237 -12.44 15.88 -5.22
CA GLU A 237 -13.04 16.81 -6.17
C GLU A 237 -12.29 18.16 -6.23
N ASP A 238 -11.87 18.68 -5.07
CA ASP A 238 -11.04 19.89 -5.02
C ASP A 238 -9.66 19.65 -5.66
N TRP A 239 -9.08 18.48 -5.43
CA TRP A 239 -7.83 18.07 -6.07
C TRP A 239 -8.01 17.98 -7.58
N LEU A 240 -9.03 17.26 -8.07
CA LEU A 240 -9.33 17.11 -9.49
C LEU A 240 -9.57 18.48 -10.13
N ALA A 241 -10.40 19.33 -9.53
CA ALA A 241 -10.69 20.67 -10.03
C ALA A 241 -9.42 21.53 -10.19
N SER A 242 -8.43 21.35 -9.29
CA SER A 242 -7.15 22.06 -9.36
C SER A 242 -6.16 21.50 -10.40
N HIS A 243 -6.41 20.29 -10.92
CA HIS A 243 -5.58 19.59 -11.92
C HIS A 243 -6.23 19.53 -13.30
N ARG A 244 -7.49 19.93 -13.41
CA ARG A 244 -8.20 20.04 -14.68
C ARG A 244 -7.68 21.17 -15.53
N LEU A 245 -7.79 20.97 -16.84
CA LEU A 245 -7.46 21.95 -17.86
C LEU A 245 -8.25 23.26 -17.66
N THR A 246 -7.56 24.38 -17.53
CA THR A 246 -8.19 25.70 -17.50
C THR A 246 -8.56 26.19 -18.92
N ALA A 247 -9.52 27.13 -19.03
CA ALA A 247 -9.88 27.71 -20.33
C ALA A 247 -8.68 28.40 -21.04
N ALA A 248 -7.75 28.97 -20.27
CA ALA A 248 -6.54 29.59 -20.81
C ALA A 248 -5.58 28.52 -21.38
N GLU A 249 -5.35 27.44 -20.66
CA GLU A 249 -4.52 26.32 -21.14
C GLU A 249 -5.16 25.64 -22.35
N ALA A 250 -6.48 25.44 -22.34
CA ALA A 250 -7.20 24.92 -23.51
C ALA A 250 -7.02 25.78 -24.77
N SER A 251 -7.02 27.10 -24.62
CA SER A 251 -6.76 28.01 -25.71
C SER A 251 -5.32 27.87 -26.24
N VAL A 252 -4.35 27.73 -25.33
CA VAL A 252 -2.94 27.50 -25.68
C VAL A 252 -2.79 26.17 -26.41
N GLN A 253 -3.37 25.08 -25.88
CA GLN A 253 -3.31 23.76 -26.53
C GLN A 253 -3.83 23.80 -27.96
N ARG A 254 -5.01 24.42 -28.20
CA ARG A 254 -5.57 24.58 -29.55
C ARG A 254 -4.65 25.34 -30.50
N SER A 255 -3.81 26.25 -29.99
CA SER A 255 -2.86 27.00 -30.78
C SER A 255 -1.53 26.27 -31.04
N LEU A 256 -1.23 25.25 -30.26
CA LEU A 256 0.02 24.48 -30.31
C LEU A 256 -0.08 23.19 -31.16
N VAL A 257 -1.26 22.86 -31.71
CA VAL A 257 -1.44 21.67 -32.51
C VAL A 257 -0.51 21.69 -33.73
N PRO A 258 0.42 20.74 -33.87
CA PRO A 258 1.31 20.72 -35.03
C PRO A 258 0.56 20.35 -36.29
N GLU A 259 0.88 20.96 -37.42
CA GLU A 259 0.42 20.51 -38.72
C GLU A 259 0.95 19.09 -38.97
N GLY A 260 0.06 18.13 -39.34
CA GLY A 260 0.43 16.74 -39.58
C GLY A 260 0.58 15.86 -38.32
N GLY A 261 0.01 16.25 -37.21
CA GLY A 261 -0.09 15.38 -36.00
C GLY A 261 -1.00 14.17 -36.25
N PRO A 262 -0.94 13.10 -35.40
CA PRO A 262 -1.63 11.84 -35.65
C PRO A 262 -3.16 12.00 -35.70
N LEU A 263 -3.82 11.25 -36.57
CA LEU A 263 -5.28 11.13 -36.61
C LEU A 263 -5.70 10.04 -35.58
N PHE A 264 -6.59 10.40 -34.67
CA PHE A 264 -7.18 9.45 -33.71
C PHE A 264 -8.56 8.99 -34.20
N SER A 265 -8.78 7.69 -34.34
CA SER A 265 -10.09 7.11 -34.57
C SER A 265 -10.69 6.68 -33.20
N VAL A 266 -11.63 7.47 -32.70
CA VAL A 266 -12.35 7.16 -31.45
C VAL A 266 -13.50 6.22 -31.79
N ILE A 267 -13.42 4.96 -31.37
CA ILE A 267 -14.34 3.88 -31.71
C ILE A 267 -15.27 3.64 -30.52
N VAL A 268 -16.58 3.78 -30.75
CA VAL A 268 -17.63 3.64 -29.73
C VAL A 268 -18.69 2.63 -30.17
N PRO A 269 -18.68 1.40 -29.65
CA PRO A 269 -19.78 0.47 -29.81
C PRO A 269 -21.02 0.94 -29.03
N LEU A 270 -22.17 1.06 -29.70
CA LEU A 270 -23.44 1.49 -29.11
C LEU A 270 -24.40 0.30 -29.03
N TYR A 271 -24.83 -0.05 -27.82
CA TYR A 271 -25.82 -1.07 -27.56
C TYR A 271 -26.80 -0.62 -26.49
N LYS A 272 -28.06 -0.36 -26.84
CA LYS A 272 -29.10 0.13 -25.93
C LYS A 272 -28.65 1.31 -25.08
N THR A 273 -27.90 2.22 -25.69
CA THR A 273 -27.28 3.35 -25.00
C THR A 273 -28.32 4.36 -24.53
N PRO A 274 -28.37 4.72 -23.23
CA PRO A 274 -29.26 5.78 -22.75
C PRO A 274 -28.93 7.11 -23.46
N LEU A 275 -29.96 7.86 -23.84
CA LEU A 275 -29.78 9.12 -24.60
C LEU A 275 -28.93 10.16 -23.88
N SER A 276 -29.01 10.22 -22.53
CA SER A 276 -28.16 11.11 -21.73
C SER A 276 -26.69 10.69 -21.79
N PHE A 277 -26.39 9.40 -21.69
CA PHE A 277 -25.02 8.89 -21.74
C PHE A 277 -24.40 9.13 -23.11
N PHE A 278 -25.17 8.85 -24.19
CA PHE A 278 -24.71 9.18 -25.54
C PHE A 278 -24.35 10.65 -25.70
N ARG A 279 -25.17 11.59 -25.17
CA ARG A 279 -24.85 13.03 -25.23
C ARG A 279 -23.58 13.36 -24.50
N ASP A 280 -23.45 12.92 -23.25
CA ASP A 280 -22.27 13.18 -22.42
C ASP A 280 -20.99 12.66 -23.10
N MET A 281 -21.03 11.42 -23.61
CA MET A 281 -19.95 10.76 -24.32
C MET A 281 -19.57 11.57 -25.60
N ALA A 282 -20.53 11.84 -26.48
CA ALA A 282 -20.27 12.51 -27.76
C ALA A 282 -19.81 13.97 -27.56
N ASP A 283 -20.41 14.69 -26.59
CA ASP A 283 -20.02 16.05 -26.25
C ASP A 283 -18.58 16.09 -25.69
N SER A 284 -18.14 15.09 -24.93
CA SER A 284 -16.76 15.00 -24.41
C SER A 284 -15.72 14.84 -25.54
N VAL A 285 -16.08 14.15 -26.62
CA VAL A 285 -15.23 14.05 -27.83
C VAL A 285 -15.23 15.36 -28.62
N LEU A 286 -16.40 16.01 -28.78
CA LEU A 286 -16.50 17.31 -29.47
C LEU A 286 -15.72 18.42 -28.75
N GLN A 287 -15.54 18.32 -27.45
CA GLN A 287 -14.82 19.32 -26.65
C GLN A 287 -13.29 19.16 -26.68
N GLN A 288 -12.75 18.12 -27.32
CA GLN A 288 -11.31 17.89 -27.40
C GLN A 288 -10.54 19.12 -27.91
N THR A 289 -9.43 19.42 -27.24
CA THR A 289 -8.54 20.53 -27.64
C THR A 289 -7.68 20.17 -28.85
N TYR A 290 -7.45 18.90 -29.08
CA TYR A 290 -6.77 18.37 -30.27
C TYR A 290 -7.80 18.12 -31.39
N PRO A 291 -7.67 18.74 -32.58
CA PRO A 291 -8.73 18.70 -33.60
C PRO A 291 -8.70 17.50 -34.53
N ASN A 292 -7.54 16.78 -34.62
CA ASN A 292 -7.35 15.73 -35.63
C ASN A 292 -7.84 14.38 -35.12
N TRP A 293 -9.15 14.19 -35.13
CA TRP A 293 -9.84 12.95 -34.74
C TRP A 293 -11.05 12.67 -35.64
N GLU A 294 -11.45 11.41 -35.70
CA GLU A 294 -12.74 10.96 -36.18
C GLU A 294 -13.45 10.15 -35.06
N LEU A 295 -14.77 10.28 -34.97
CA LEU A 295 -15.61 9.51 -34.03
C LEU A 295 -16.41 8.47 -34.82
N ILE A 296 -16.17 7.19 -34.55
CA ILE A 296 -16.82 6.06 -35.23
C ILE A 296 -17.86 5.47 -34.28
N LEU A 297 -19.12 5.73 -34.57
CA LEU A 297 -20.27 5.23 -33.80
C LEU A 297 -20.79 3.95 -34.46
N VAL A 298 -20.60 2.81 -33.80
CA VAL A 298 -21.08 1.52 -34.27
C VAL A 298 -22.43 1.21 -33.63
N ASN A 299 -23.52 1.51 -34.31
CA ASN A 299 -24.88 1.32 -33.80
C ASN A 299 -25.36 -0.12 -34.02
N SER A 300 -25.44 -0.88 -32.95
CA SER A 300 -25.92 -2.28 -32.95
C SER A 300 -27.38 -2.44 -32.46
N THR A 301 -28.11 -1.33 -32.31
CA THR A 301 -29.53 -1.30 -31.94
C THR A 301 -30.32 -0.37 -32.86
N PRO A 302 -30.38 -0.68 -34.17
CA PRO A 302 -31.04 0.18 -35.16
C PRO A 302 -32.56 0.33 -34.94
N GLU A 303 -33.16 -0.54 -34.12
CA GLU A 303 -34.55 -0.47 -33.69
C GLU A 303 -34.86 0.63 -32.65
N GLU A 304 -33.83 1.15 -31.98
CA GLU A 304 -33.96 2.25 -31.00
C GLU A 304 -34.06 3.60 -31.74
N VAL A 305 -35.26 3.95 -32.19
CA VAL A 305 -35.54 5.07 -33.08
C VAL A 305 -35.03 6.43 -32.50
N GLU A 306 -35.22 6.63 -31.19
CA GLU A 306 -34.76 7.89 -30.52
C GLU A 306 -33.25 7.99 -30.49
N LEU A 307 -32.55 6.89 -30.19
CA LEU A 307 -31.10 6.84 -30.20
C LEU A 307 -30.56 7.09 -31.62
N LYS A 308 -31.14 6.41 -32.64
CA LYS A 308 -30.76 6.60 -34.02
C LYS A 308 -30.94 8.05 -34.48
N SER A 309 -32.09 8.66 -34.18
CA SER A 309 -32.35 10.08 -34.50
C SER A 309 -31.33 11.03 -33.84
N LEU A 310 -30.94 10.71 -32.60
CA LEU A 310 -29.92 11.48 -31.89
C LEU A 310 -28.53 11.32 -32.53
N ILE A 311 -28.12 10.11 -32.86
CA ILE A 311 -26.87 9.81 -33.59
C ILE A 311 -26.82 10.60 -34.90
N ASP A 312 -27.89 10.52 -35.72
CA ASP A 312 -27.97 11.22 -37.01
C ASP A 312 -27.87 12.75 -36.81
N SER A 313 -28.44 13.28 -35.73
CA SER A 313 -28.35 14.71 -35.41
C SER A 313 -26.91 15.18 -35.11
N TYR A 314 -26.10 14.34 -34.46
CA TYR A 314 -24.68 14.62 -34.19
C TYR A 314 -23.85 14.50 -35.46
N ALA A 315 -24.01 13.43 -36.23
CA ALA A 315 -23.31 13.17 -37.47
C ALA A 315 -23.56 14.27 -38.54
N SER A 316 -24.78 14.84 -38.55
CA SER A 316 -25.11 15.97 -39.46
C SER A 316 -24.43 17.30 -39.07
N LYS A 317 -23.98 17.46 -37.81
CA LYS A 317 -23.35 18.70 -37.31
C LYS A 317 -21.84 18.71 -37.48
N ASP A 318 -21.20 17.55 -37.43
CA ASP A 318 -19.74 17.45 -37.50
C ASP A 318 -19.35 16.28 -38.44
N ALA A 319 -18.70 16.62 -39.54
CA ALA A 319 -18.28 15.64 -40.58
C ALA A 319 -17.23 14.62 -40.08
N ARG A 320 -16.63 14.84 -38.94
CA ARG A 320 -15.70 13.89 -38.30
C ARG A 320 -16.43 12.75 -37.58
N ILE A 321 -17.78 12.85 -37.43
CA ILE A 321 -18.60 11.80 -36.84
C ILE A 321 -19.09 10.87 -37.97
N ARG A 322 -18.69 9.61 -37.89
CA ARG A 322 -19.07 8.56 -38.82
C ARG A 322 -19.91 7.51 -38.13
N VAL A 323 -20.97 7.10 -38.78
CA VAL A 323 -21.93 6.10 -38.24
C VAL A 323 -21.82 4.82 -39.05
N VAL A 324 -21.70 3.70 -38.35
CA VAL A 324 -21.75 2.35 -38.91
C VAL A 324 -22.99 1.67 -38.29
N GLU A 325 -23.99 1.43 -39.14
CA GLU A 325 -25.23 0.74 -38.73
C GLU A 325 -25.05 -0.77 -38.90
N LEU A 326 -25.39 -1.53 -37.87
CA LEU A 326 -25.42 -2.98 -37.89
C LEU A 326 -26.86 -3.47 -37.95
N ASP A 327 -27.09 -4.62 -38.56
CA ASP A 327 -28.42 -5.28 -38.57
C ASP A 327 -28.80 -5.86 -37.20
N GLY A 328 -27.85 -5.93 -36.26
CA GLY A 328 -28.03 -6.42 -34.89
C GLY A 328 -26.74 -6.48 -34.11
N ASN A 329 -26.81 -6.82 -32.84
CA ASN A 329 -25.67 -6.86 -31.93
C ASN A 329 -24.80 -8.09 -32.16
N LEU A 330 -23.52 -7.86 -32.46
CA LEU A 330 -22.47 -8.89 -32.66
C LEU A 330 -21.66 -9.21 -31.40
N GLY A 331 -22.07 -8.69 -30.21
CA GLY A 331 -21.29 -8.69 -29.00
C GLY A 331 -20.29 -7.53 -28.97
N ILE A 332 -19.70 -7.27 -27.78
CA ILE A 332 -18.80 -6.13 -27.63
C ILE A 332 -17.57 -6.25 -28.55
N THR A 333 -17.00 -7.44 -28.63
CA THR A 333 -15.83 -7.71 -29.49
C THR A 333 -16.16 -7.53 -30.96
N GLY A 334 -17.27 -8.12 -31.42
CA GLY A 334 -17.72 -8.02 -32.82
C GLY A 334 -18.02 -6.58 -33.22
N ASN A 335 -18.75 -5.82 -32.39
CA ASN A 335 -19.06 -4.43 -32.67
C ASN A 335 -17.79 -3.57 -32.73
N THR A 336 -16.83 -3.80 -31.81
CA THR A 336 -15.53 -3.12 -31.80
C THR A 336 -14.73 -3.41 -33.07
N ASN A 337 -14.67 -4.66 -33.51
CA ASN A 337 -13.94 -5.06 -34.73
C ASN A 337 -14.50 -4.35 -35.96
N VAL A 338 -15.83 -4.22 -36.11
CA VAL A 338 -16.44 -3.45 -37.21
C VAL A 338 -16.03 -1.97 -37.13
N GLY A 339 -15.97 -1.40 -35.96
CA GLY A 339 -15.45 -0.02 -35.76
C GLY A 339 -14.01 0.14 -36.18
N ILE A 340 -13.16 -0.82 -35.85
CA ILE A 340 -11.74 -0.85 -36.30
C ILE A 340 -11.62 -0.92 -37.81
N GLU A 341 -12.41 -1.78 -38.47
CA GLU A 341 -12.42 -1.87 -39.92
C GLU A 341 -12.83 -0.56 -40.60
N ALA A 342 -13.69 0.21 -39.97
CA ALA A 342 -14.12 1.52 -40.45
C ALA A 342 -13.14 2.66 -40.19
N ALA A 343 -12.17 2.44 -39.31
CA ALA A 343 -11.21 3.46 -38.86
C ALA A 343 -10.17 3.79 -39.92
N SER A 344 -9.82 5.08 -40.01
CA SER A 344 -8.80 5.59 -40.92
C SER A 344 -7.61 6.26 -40.21
N GLY A 345 -7.66 6.36 -38.89
CA GLY A 345 -6.65 7.02 -38.08
C GLY A 345 -5.35 6.25 -37.88
N ASP A 346 -4.33 7.01 -37.50
CA ASP A 346 -3.01 6.46 -37.14
C ASP A 346 -3.06 5.70 -35.79
N TYR A 347 -3.99 6.10 -34.93
CA TYR A 347 -4.23 5.50 -33.62
C TYR A 347 -5.71 5.21 -33.41
N LEU A 348 -6.00 4.03 -32.85
CA LEU A 348 -7.34 3.50 -32.55
C LEU A 348 -7.60 3.68 -31.05
N CYS A 349 -8.59 4.49 -30.67
CA CYS A 349 -8.99 4.74 -29.29
C CYS A 349 -10.27 3.97 -28.97
N PHE A 350 -10.24 3.14 -27.94
CA PHE A 350 -11.39 2.31 -27.53
C PHE A 350 -12.14 2.99 -26.40
N PHE A 351 -13.35 3.46 -26.71
CA PHE A 351 -14.12 4.31 -25.81
C PHE A 351 -15.51 3.72 -25.57
N ASP A 352 -15.92 3.64 -24.30
CA ASP A 352 -17.21 3.10 -23.91
C ASP A 352 -18.32 4.14 -24.04
N HIS A 353 -19.53 3.69 -24.40
CA HIS A 353 -20.66 4.53 -24.74
C HIS A 353 -21.34 5.25 -23.57
N ASP A 354 -20.98 4.88 -22.33
CA ASP A 354 -21.54 5.42 -21.09
C ASP A 354 -20.56 6.31 -20.32
N ASP A 355 -19.33 6.49 -20.82
CA ASP A 355 -18.23 7.20 -20.17
C ASP A 355 -18.00 8.61 -20.71
N THR A 356 -17.06 9.35 -20.13
CA THR A 356 -16.67 10.69 -20.59
C THR A 356 -15.15 10.90 -20.54
N LEU A 357 -14.66 11.81 -21.39
CA LEU A 357 -13.26 12.18 -21.52
C LEU A 357 -13.00 13.60 -21.01
N GLU A 358 -11.83 13.84 -20.42
CA GLU A 358 -11.33 15.20 -20.23
C GLU A 358 -10.98 15.84 -21.59
N PRO A 359 -11.12 17.17 -21.72
CA PRO A 359 -10.96 17.84 -23.02
C PRO A 359 -9.56 17.77 -23.64
N ASP A 360 -8.54 17.39 -22.88
CA ASP A 360 -7.14 17.39 -23.31
C ASP A 360 -6.54 15.99 -23.50
N ILE A 361 -7.31 14.92 -23.39
CA ILE A 361 -6.76 13.57 -23.51
C ILE A 361 -6.07 13.35 -24.85
N LEU A 362 -6.70 13.71 -25.96
CA LEU A 362 -6.11 13.52 -27.30
C LEU A 362 -4.89 14.44 -27.51
N PHE A 363 -4.89 15.64 -26.92
CA PHE A 363 -3.72 16.52 -26.94
C PHE A 363 -2.53 15.93 -26.18
N GLU A 364 -2.76 15.40 -24.98
CA GLU A 364 -1.71 14.77 -24.18
C GLU A 364 -1.15 13.51 -24.86
N TYR A 365 -2.01 12.72 -25.51
CA TYR A 365 -1.58 11.57 -26.31
C TYR A 365 -0.77 12.00 -27.53
N ALA A 366 -1.23 13.00 -28.27
CA ALA A 366 -0.47 13.54 -29.40
C ALA A 366 0.89 14.11 -28.99
N ARG A 367 0.95 14.75 -27.80
CA ARG A 367 2.19 15.26 -27.20
C ARG A 367 3.15 14.14 -26.84
N ALA A 368 2.65 13.06 -26.24
CA ALA A 368 3.45 11.87 -25.93
C ALA A 368 4.03 11.23 -27.20
N ILE A 369 3.19 11.06 -28.24
CA ILE A 369 3.60 10.51 -29.54
C ILE A 369 4.64 11.42 -30.21
N ALA A 370 4.50 12.74 -30.13
CA ALA A 370 5.48 13.67 -30.67
C ALA A 370 6.85 13.56 -29.97
N ALA A 371 6.86 13.26 -28.66
CA ALA A 371 8.07 13.04 -27.90
C ALA A 371 8.71 11.66 -28.17
N ASP A 372 7.89 10.62 -28.37
CA ASP A 372 8.33 9.27 -28.74
C ASP A 372 7.44 8.69 -29.85
N PRO A 373 7.85 8.84 -31.13
CA PRO A 373 7.09 8.29 -32.27
C PRO A 373 7.02 6.76 -32.33
N GLN A 374 7.70 6.04 -31.45
CA GLN A 374 7.69 4.58 -31.40
C GLN A 374 6.55 4.02 -30.51
N ILE A 375 5.77 4.88 -29.85
CA ILE A 375 4.67 4.45 -28.98
C ILE A 375 3.65 3.64 -29.78
N ASP A 376 3.38 2.41 -29.34
CA ASP A 376 2.40 1.50 -29.93
C ASP A 376 1.09 1.46 -29.14
N LEU A 377 1.15 1.74 -27.82
CA LEU A 377 -0.03 1.76 -26.96
C LEU A 377 0.08 2.89 -25.93
N LEU A 378 -1.01 3.62 -25.73
CA LEU A 378 -1.17 4.63 -24.69
C LEU A 378 -2.34 4.28 -23.76
N TYR A 379 -2.21 4.69 -22.51
CA TYR A 379 -3.29 4.69 -21.51
C TYR A 379 -3.08 5.83 -20.50
N CYS A 380 -4.13 6.15 -19.74
CA CYS A 380 -4.07 7.22 -18.74
C CYS A 380 -4.65 6.75 -17.39
N ASP A 381 -4.53 7.63 -16.39
CA ASP A 381 -5.25 7.47 -15.13
C ASP A 381 -6.75 7.73 -15.33
N GLU A 382 -7.58 7.16 -14.48
CA GLU A 382 -9.03 7.26 -14.53
C GLU A 382 -9.63 7.51 -13.15
N ASP A 383 -10.88 7.94 -13.13
CA ASP A 383 -11.71 7.96 -11.94
C ASP A 383 -13.12 7.44 -12.23
N LYS A 384 -14.01 7.56 -11.27
CA LYS A 384 -15.39 7.13 -11.41
C LYS A 384 -16.34 8.33 -11.41
N LEU A 385 -17.22 8.39 -12.41
CA LEU A 385 -18.35 9.32 -12.49
C LEU A 385 -19.56 8.69 -11.79
N LEU A 386 -19.92 9.24 -10.64
CA LEU A 386 -21.02 8.74 -9.81
C LEU A 386 -22.40 9.17 -10.38
N PRO A 387 -23.51 8.46 -10.04
CA PRO A 387 -24.86 8.81 -10.49
C PRO A 387 -25.32 10.22 -10.10
N ASN A 388 -24.73 10.81 -9.07
CA ASN A 388 -25.01 12.20 -8.62
C ASN A 388 -24.19 13.26 -9.39
N GLY A 389 -23.37 12.85 -10.36
CA GLY A 389 -22.53 13.74 -11.15
C GLY A 389 -21.17 14.11 -10.52
N HIS A 390 -20.86 13.57 -9.34
CA HIS A 390 -19.57 13.77 -8.67
C HIS A 390 -18.53 12.79 -9.17
N TYR A 391 -17.26 13.18 -9.08
CA TYR A 391 -16.10 12.34 -9.41
C TYR A 391 -15.49 11.74 -8.14
N ALA A 392 -15.12 10.47 -8.20
CA ALA A 392 -14.59 9.75 -7.04
C ALA A 392 -13.66 8.61 -7.47
N MET A 393 -13.02 7.95 -6.51
CA MET A 393 -12.27 6.71 -6.72
C MET A 393 -11.17 6.83 -7.78
N PRO A 394 -10.23 7.80 -7.66
CA PRO A 394 -9.14 7.93 -8.63
C PRO A 394 -8.33 6.65 -8.71
N THR A 395 -8.00 6.25 -9.93
CA THR A 395 -7.16 5.11 -10.24
C THR A 395 -5.86 5.62 -10.84
N PHE A 396 -4.88 5.88 -9.96
CA PHE A 396 -3.52 6.27 -10.35
C PHE A 396 -2.72 5.02 -10.68
N LYS A 397 -2.48 4.81 -11.97
CA LYS A 397 -1.87 3.62 -12.52
C LYS A 397 -0.33 3.73 -12.49
N PRO A 398 0.41 2.62 -12.40
CA PRO A 398 1.84 2.61 -12.67
C PRO A 398 2.10 2.67 -14.19
N ASP A 399 3.34 2.91 -14.58
CA ASP A 399 3.80 2.62 -15.94
C ASP A 399 3.67 1.13 -16.24
N PHE A 400 3.90 0.74 -17.48
CA PHE A 400 3.60 -0.63 -17.95
C PHE A 400 4.34 -1.69 -17.12
N SER A 401 3.56 -2.59 -16.55
CA SER A 401 4.00 -3.75 -15.77
C SER A 401 3.37 -5.01 -16.32
N ILE A 402 4.12 -5.79 -17.06
CA ILE A 402 3.61 -7.03 -17.68
C ILE A 402 3.12 -8.03 -16.63
N ASP A 403 3.80 -8.12 -15.49
CA ASP A 403 3.37 -9.02 -14.41
C ASP A 403 2.04 -8.56 -13.79
N MET A 404 1.81 -7.24 -13.72
CA MET A 404 0.54 -6.70 -13.25
C MET A 404 -0.58 -6.90 -14.28
N VAL A 405 -0.29 -6.77 -15.58
CA VAL A 405 -1.28 -7.07 -16.64
C VAL A 405 -1.66 -8.55 -16.63
N ARG A 406 -0.73 -9.46 -16.34
CA ARG A 406 -1.03 -10.89 -16.17
C ARG A 406 -1.89 -11.21 -14.95
N ASP A 407 -1.86 -10.36 -13.91
CA ASP A 407 -2.70 -10.48 -12.71
C ASP A 407 -4.09 -9.82 -12.90
N ASN A 408 -4.15 -8.67 -13.58
CA ASN A 408 -5.41 -7.97 -13.87
C ASN A 408 -5.23 -6.96 -15.01
N ASN A 409 -6.35 -6.61 -15.67
CA ASN A 409 -6.34 -5.49 -16.61
C ASN A 409 -6.42 -4.15 -15.86
N TYR A 410 -5.29 -3.63 -15.35
CA TYR A 410 -5.25 -2.32 -14.70
C TYR A 410 -5.24 -1.15 -15.70
N ILE A 411 -4.92 -1.41 -16.98
CA ILE A 411 -4.81 -0.41 -18.04
C ILE A 411 -6.20 0.16 -18.38
N CYS A 412 -7.19 -0.69 -18.60
CA CYS A 412 -8.59 -0.34 -18.90
C CYS A 412 -8.71 0.77 -19.97
N HIS A 413 -8.93 2.01 -19.54
CA HIS A 413 -9.28 3.14 -20.39
C HIS A 413 -8.30 4.33 -20.25
N LEU A 414 -8.18 5.29 -21.18
CA LEU A 414 -8.58 5.14 -22.58
C LEU A 414 -7.49 4.36 -23.31
N LEU A 415 -7.78 3.09 -23.61
CA LEU A 415 -6.83 2.27 -24.37
C LEU A 415 -6.73 2.85 -25.79
N THR A 416 -5.52 3.20 -26.21
CA THR A 416 -5.23 3.74 -27.54
C THR A 416 -4.06 3.00 -28.14
N VAL A 417 -4.26 2.41 -29.32
CA VAL A 417 -3.28 1.54 -29.98
C VAL A 417 -2.94 2.09 -31.35
N ARG A 418 -1.65 2.08 -31.71
CA ARG A 418 -1.21 2.42 -33.06
C ARG A 418 -1.84 1.46 -34.10
N ALA A 419 -2.48 1.98 -35.14
CA ALA A 419 -3.15 1.17 -36.11
C ALA A 419 -2.20 0.19 -36.84
N GLU A 420 -0.94 0.55 -37.03
CA GLU A 420 0.09 -0.32 -37.62
C GLU A 420 0.43 -1.49 -36.69
N ALA A 421 0.54 -1.26 -35.39
CA ALA A 421 0.77 -2.31 -34.40
C ALA A 421 -0.45 -3.24 -34.29
N TYR A 422 -1.68 -2.68 -34.29
CA TYR A 422 -2.90 -3.48 -34.30
C TYR A 422 -2.99 -4.45 -35.52
N ARG A 423 -2.57 -4.00 -36.69
CA ARG A 423 -2.57 -4.86 -37.93
C ARG A 423 -1.63 -6.07 -37.84
N GLN A 424 -0.71 -6.09 -36.88
CA GLN A 424 0.23 -7.19 -36.66
C GLN A 424 -0.31 -8.25 -35.68
N ILE A 425 -1.41 -7.98 -35.00
CA ILE A 425 -2.03 -8.92 -34.08
C ILE A 425 -3.30 -9.53 -34.69
N GLU A 426 -3.65 -10.73 -34.24
CA GLU A 426 -4.91 -11.35 -34.60
C GLU A 426 -6.06 -10.67 -33.83
N PRO A 427 -7.15 -10.26 -34.50
CA PRO A 427 -8.32 -9.70 -33.84
C PRO A 427 -8.89 -10.67 -32.78
N SER A 428 -9.47 -10.13 -31.73
CA SER A 428 -10.12 -10.94 -30.69
C SER A 428 -11.45 -11.51 -31.21
N GLY A 429 -11.75 -12.76 -30.84
CA GLY A 429 -13.03 -13.41 -31.10
C GLY A 429 -14.05 -13.23 -29.97
N PRO A 430 -15.31 -13.72 -30.16
CA PRO A 430 -16.37 -13.58 -29.18
C PRO A 430 -16.14 -14.32 -27.86
N GLU A 431 -15.20 -15.29 -27.85
CA GLU A 431 -14.78 -16.00 -26.63
C GLU A 431 -14.07 -15.07 -25.62
N LEU A 432 -13.64 -13.89 -26.07
CA LEU A 432 -12.99 -12.87 -25.28
C LEU A 432 -13.93 -11.70 -24.93
N ASP A 433 -15.23 -11.83 -25.17
CA ASP A 433 -16.21 -10.81 -24.79
C ASP A 433 -16.06 -10.43 -23.29
N GLY A 434 -15.86 -9.14 -23.03
CA GLY A 434 -15.60 -8.59 -21.69
C GLY A 434 -14.16 -8.67 -21.20
N ALA A 435 -13.23 -9.15 -22.05
CA ALA A 435 -11.78 -9.09 -21.86
C ALA A 435 -11.02 -8.83 -23.17
N GLN A 436 -11.70 -8.32 -24.19
CA GLN A 436 -11.13 -8.03 -25.50
C GLN A 436 -10.03 -6.95 -25.45
N ASP A 437 -10.20 -5.96 -24.61
CA ASP A 437 -9.23 -4.90 -24.32
C ASP A 437 -7.99 -5.46 -23.60
N HIS A 438 -8.18 -6.31 -22.61
CA HIS A 438 -7.10 -7.01 -21.91
C HIS A 438 -6.28 -7.89 -22.86
N ALA A 439 -6.96 -8.67 -23.70
CA ALA A 439 -6.31 -9.50 -24.72
C ALA A 439 -5.52 -8.64 -25.73
N MET A 440 -6.03 -7.47 -26.09
CA MET A 440 -5.33 -6.53 -26.98
C MET A 440 -4.05 -5.99 -26.33
N VAL A 441 -4.10 -5.56 -25.07
CA VAL A 441 -2.91 -5.12 -24.33
C VAL A 441 -1.84 -6.20 -24.32
N LEU A 442 -2.22 -7.45 -24.00
CA LEU A 442 -1.32 -8.58 -23.97
C LEU A 442 -0.70 -8.85 -25.35
N LYS A 443 -1.50 -8.87 -26.43
CA LYS A 443 -1.02 -9.10 -27.81
C LYS A 443 -0.07 -7.99 -28.28
N ILE A 444 -0.37 -6.71 -27.98
CA ILE A 444 0.54 -5.61 -28.33
C ILE A 444 1.85 -5.71 -27.54
N SER A 445 1.81 -6.11 -26.28
CA SER A 445 3.02 -6.30 -25.47
C SER A 445 3.95 -7.41 -26.03
N GLU A 446 3.39 -8.41 -26.72
CA GLU A 446 4.14 -9.49 -27.36
C GLU A 446 4.97 -9.03 -28.55
N LEU A 447 4.60 -7.90 -29.17
CA LEU A 447 5.38 -7.31 -30.28
C LEU A 447 6.67 -6.60 -29.80
N GLY A 448 6.87 -6.48 -28.49
CA GLY A 448 7.96 -5.69 -27.90
C GLY A 448 7.75 -4.18 -28.08
N GLY A 449 6.51 -3.75 -28.28
CA GLY A 449 6.15 -2.36 -28.55
C GLY A 449 6.33 -1.43 -27.35
N HIS A 450 6.46 -0.14 -27.63
CA HIS A 450 6.53 0.90 -26.61
C HIS A 450 5.13 1.21 -26.05
N ILE A 451 4.90 0.87 -24.80
CA ILE A 451 3.66 1.15 -24.07
C ILE A 451 3.88 2.34 -23.15
N HIS A 452 3.10 3.39 -23.34
CA HIS A 452 3.27 4.66 -22.65
C HIS A 452 2.06 5.01 -21.75
N HIS A 453 2.33 5.35 -20.52
CA HIS A 453 1.36 5.83 -19.54
C HIS A 453 1.37 7.36 -19.50
N VAL A 454 0.19 7.97 -19.59
CA VAL A 454 -0.01 9.39 -19.32
C VAL A 454 -0.60 9.53 -17.91
N PRO A 455 0.20 9.90 -16.91
CA PRO A 455 -0.22 9.87 -15.51
C PRO A 455 -1.08 11.08 -15.12
N LYS A 456 -2.22 11.20 -15.77
CA LYS A 456 -3.26 12.22 -15.55
C LYS A 456 -4.63 11.54 -15.55
N ILE A 457 -5.54 12.03 -14.70
CA ILE A 457 -6.96 11.64 -14.77
C ILE A 457 -7.56 12.30 -16.01
N LEU A 458 -7.73 11.50 -17.07
CA LEU A 458 -8.25 11.98 -18.36
C LEU A 458 -9.48 11.19 -18.82
N TYR A 459 -9.87 10.16 -18.10
CA TYR A 459 -11.00 9.28 -18.37
C TYR A 459 -11.88 9.14 -17.13
N HIS A 460 -13.21 9.21 -17.33
CA HIS A 460 -14.20 9.11 -16.26
C HIS A 460 -15.14 7.93 -16.52
N TRP A 461 -14.95 6.86 -15.77
CA TRP A 461 -15.74 5.65 -15.88
C TRP A 461 -17.06 5.79 -15.11
N ARG A 462 -18.19 5.78 -15.81
CA ARG A 462 -19.51 5.97 -15.19
C ARG A 462 -19.94 4.75 -14.38
N ILE A 463 -20.35 5.00 -13.15
CA ILE A 463 -21.03 4.00 -12.31
C ILE A 463 -22.53 4.02 -12.64
N SER A 464 -23.05 2.92 -13.19
CA SER A 464 -24.47 2.69 -13.43
C SER A 464 -24.88 1.31 -12.91
N GLU A 465 -26.18 1.05 -12.82
CA GLU A 465 -26.70 -0.27 -12.38
C GLU A 465 -26.27 -1.40 -13.32
N THR A 466 -25.96 -1.09 -14.57
CA THR A 466 -25.56 -2.06 -15.61
C THR A 466 -24.05 -2.09 -15.85
N SER A 467 -23.28 -1.14 -15.27
CA SER A 467 -21.85 -1.07 -15.49
C SER A 467 -21.09 -2.11 -14.64
N THR A 468 -19.99 -2.62 -15.20
CA THR A 468 -19.07 -3.53 -14.50
C THR A 468 -18.44 -2.87 -13.28
N ALA A 469 -18.30 -1.53 -13.29
CA ALA A 469 -17.79 -0.74 -12.17
C ALA A 469 -18.72 -0.76 -10.93
N GLY A 470 -20.04 -0.90 -11.14
CA GLY A 470 -21.03 -0.93 -10.05
C GLY A 470 -21.24 -2.32 -9.45
N ASN A 471 -21.00 -3.39 -10.20
CA ASN A 471 -21.23 -4.77 -9.76
C ASN A 471 -20.31 -5.74 -10.51
N SER A 472 -19.16 -6.04 -9.92
CA SER A 472 -18.17 -6.99 -10.48
C SER A 472 -18.71 -8.41 -10.62
N ASP A 473 -19.72 -8.80 -9.83
CA ASP A 473 -20.33 -10.15 -9.86
C ASP A 473 -21.37 -10.30 -10.97
N SER A 474 -21.76 -9.21 -11.63
CA SER A 474 -22.78 -9.21 -12.68
C SER A 474 -22.35 -9.92 -13.98
N LYS A 475 -21.03 -10.08 -14.19
CA LYS A 475 -20.46 -10.65 -15.43
C LYS A 475 -19.43 -11.77 -15.16
N PRO A 476 -19.84 -12.95 -14.66
CA PRO A 476 -18.91 -14.06 -14.42
C PRO A 476 -18.16 -14.51 -15.69
N TYR A 477 -18.79 -14.37 -16.88
CA TYR A 477 -18.19 -14.71 -18.15
C TYR A 477 -16.95 -13.86 -18.47
N ALA A 478 -16.93 -12.59 -18.07
CA ALA A 478 -15.79 -11.70 -18.34
C ALA A 478 -14.55 -12.10 -17.52
N THR A 479 -14.72 -12.63 -16.28
CA THR A 479 -13.61 -13.22 -15.53
C THR A 479 -13.03 -14.44 -16.24
N GLN A 480 -13.89 -15.30 -16.85
CA GLN A 480 -13.43 -16.46 -17.62
C GLN A 480 -12.74 -16.04 -18.90
N ALA A 481 -13.28 -15.03 -19.60
CA ALA A 481 -12.64 -14.44 -20.77
C ALA A 481 -11.23 -13.88 -20.46
N GLY A 482 -11.07 -13.24 -19.29
CA GLY A 482 -9.77 -12.74 -18.85
C GLY A 482 -8.78 -13.86 -18.51
N ILE A 483 -9.23 -14.94 -17.85
CA ILE A 483 -8.40 -16.15 -17.65
C ILE A 483 -7.92 -16.67 -19.00
N LEU A 484 -8.83 -16.78 -19.97
CA LEU A 484 -8.51 -17.25 -21.32
C LEU A 484 -7.52 -16.31 -22.02
N ALA A 485 -7.70 -14.99 -21.91
CA ALA A 485 -6.81 -14.01 -22.52
C ALA A 485 -5.37 -14.14 -22.01
N VAL A 486 -5.20 -14.27 -20.68
CA VAL A 486 -3.86 -14.46 -20.07
C VAL A 486 -3.28 -15.83 -20.43
N GLN A 487 -4.09 -16.91 -20.43
CA GLN A 487 -3.61 -18.24 -20.81
C GLN A 487 -3.13 -18.26 -22.27
N GLN A 488 -3.93 -17.72 -23.22
CA GLN A 488 -3.55 -17.62 -24.61
C GLN A 488 -2.27 -16.80 -24.81
N HIS A 489 -2.07 -15.71 -24.05
CA HIS A 489 -0.85 -14.93 -24.05
C HIS A 489 0.38 -15.77 -23.67
N LEU A 490 0.29 -16.52 -22.58
CA LEU A 490 1.38 -17.37 -22.10
C LEU A 490 1.67 -18.51 -23.10
N ASP A 491 0.62 -19.10 -23.68
CA ASP A 491 0.74 -20.15 -24.70
C ASP A 491 1.46 -19.65 -25.96
N ARG A 492 1.12 -18.42 -26.46
CA ARG A 492 1.81 -17.80 -27.61
C ARG A 492 3.28 -17.54 -27.35
N LEU A 493 3.63 -17.19 -26.11
CA LEU A 493 5.02 -17.00 -25.68
C LEU A 493 5.75 -18.30 -25.37
N GLY A 494 5.08 -19.45 -25.41
CA GLY A 494 5.65 -20.75 -25.03
C GLY A 494 5.97 -20.87 -23.55
N ILE A 495 5.31 -20.07 -22.69
CA ILE A 495 5.50 -20.08 -21.24
C ILE A 495 4.57 -21.11 -20.63
N ALA A 496 5.13 -22.17 -20.06
CA ALA A 496 4.34 -23.21 -19.41
C ALA A 496 3.80 -22.72 -18.05
N ALA A 497 2.50 -22.46 -18.00
CA ALA A 497 1.81 -22.01 -16.78
C ALA A 497 0.33 -22.37 -16.82
N ASN A 498 -0.34 -22.35 -15.67
CA ASN A 498 -1.79 -22.45 -15.55
C ASN A 498 -2.34 -21.13 -15.02
N VAL A 499 -3.40 -20.63 -15.66
CA VAL A 499 -4.08 -19.41 -15.23
C VAL A 499 -5.39 -19.77 -14.54
N SER A 500 -5.63 -19.20 -13.38
CA SER A 500 -6.84 -19.41 -12.60
C SER A 500 -7.36 -18.09 -12.02
N ASN A 501 -8.55 -18.11 -11.42
CA ASN A 501 -9.05 -16.96 -10.69
C ASN A 501 -8.30 -16.81 -9.35
N SER A 502 -7.77 -15.62 -9.07
CA SER A 502 -7.06 -15.33 -7.83
C SER A 502 -8.04 -15.21 -6.65
N HIS A 503 -8.03 -16.19 -5.76
CA HIS A 503 -8.78 -16.20 -4.50
C HIS A 503 -10.29 -15.90 -4.65
N GLY A 504 -10.90 -16.29 -5.77
CA GLY A 504 -12.33 -16.06 -6.04
C GLY A 504 -12.72 -14.60 -6.33
N ARG A 505 -11.74 -13.73 -6.58
CA ARG A 505 -11.98 -12.30 -6.87
C ARG A 505 -12.22 -12.07 -8.36
N ALA A 506 -13.29 -11.38 -8.72
CA ALA A 506 -13.56 -11.03 -10.10
C ALA A 506 -12.40 -10.23 -10.74
N PHE A 507 -12.08 -10.53 -11.99
CA PHE A 507 -11.06 -9.86 -12.80
C PHE A 507 -9.63 -9.92 -12.23
N ARG A 508 -9.36 -10.89 -11.34
CA ARG A 508 -8.02 -11.12 -10.78
C ARG A 508 -7.55 -12.51 -11.14
N TYR A 509 -6.33 -12.61 -11.66
CA TYR A 509 -5.79 -13.84 -12.21
C TYR A 509 -4.53 -14.26 -11.47
N ARG A 510 -4.43 -15.54 -11.18
CA ARG A 510 -3.23 -16.16 -10.65
C ARG A 510 -2.57 -16.98 -11.75
N VAL A 511 -1.28 -16.73 -11.96
CA VAL A 511 -0.46 -17.48 -12.89
C VAL A 511 0.48 -18.41 -12.12
N ASP A 512 0.23 -19.70 -12.18
CA ASP A 512 1.09 -20.72 -11.60
C ASP A 512 2.08 -21.20 -12.68
N TYR A 513 3.29 -20.67 -12.68
CA TYR A 513 4.36 -21.01 -13.59
C TYR A 513 4.87 -22.42 -13.28
N ARG A 514 5.00 -23.28 -14.30
CA ARG A 514 5.51 -24.63 -14.11
C ARG A 514 7.01 -24.59 -13.84
N VAL A 515 7.42 -25.17 -12.71
CA VAL A 515 8.81 -25.33 -12.34
C VAL A 515 9.34 -26.68 -12.87
N ASP A 516 10.48 -26.65 -13.55
CA ASP A 516 11.18 -27.90 -13.91
C ASP A 516 11.69 -28.56 -12.63
N ALA A 517 11.32 -29.80 -12.40
CA ALA A 517 11.71 -30.56 -11.22
C ALA A 517 13.24 -30.80 -11.13
N SER A 518 13.97 -30.64 -12.23
CA SER A 518 15.43 -30.72 -12.26
C SER A 518 16.13 -29.47 -11.73
N LEU A 519 15.45 -28.31 -11.72
CA LEU A 519 16.00 -27.08 -11.16
C LEU A 519 16.34 -27.29 -9.68
N LYS A 520 17.54 -26.88 -9.29
CA LYS A 520 17.97 -26.88 -7.89
C LYS A 520 18.00 -25.45 -7.35
N ALA A 521 17.42 -25.24 -6.17
CA ALA A 521 17.51 -23.98 -5.43
C ALA A 521 18.59 -24.05 -4.35
N SER A 522 19.38 -22.98 -4.19
CA SER A 522 20.28 -22.81 -3.06
C SER A 522 19.81 -21.66 -2.18
N LEU A 523 19.39 -21.97 -0.96
CA LEU A 523 19.05 -20.98 0.07
C LEU A 523 20.36 -20.45 0.66
N VAL A 524 20.75 -19.22 0.33
CA VAL A 524 21.95 -18.56 0.85
C VAL A 524 21.56 -17.73 2.06
N VAL A 525 22.04 -18.13 3.24
CA VAL A 525 21.59 -17.63 4.54
C VAL A 525 22.76 -17.09 5.36
N PRO A 526 23.08 -15.79 5.28
CA PRO A 526 24.02 -15.15 6.19
C PRO A 526 23.51 -15.20 7.63
N THR A 527 24.35 -15.63 8.56
CA THR A 527 23.96 -15.72 9.98
C THR A 527 25.03 -15.18 10.92
N ARG A 528 24.57 -14.68 12.06
CA ARG A 528 25.43 -14.28 13.19
C ARG A 528 25.57 -15.40 14.23
N GLY A 529 25.06 -16.60 13.96
CA GLY A 529 25.24 -17.79 14.77
C GLY A 529 24.29 -17.88 15.97
N ASP A 530 23.15 -17.19 15.97
CA ASP A 530 22.11 -17.35 16.99
C ASP A 530 21.36 -18.68 16.78
N ILE A 531 21.65 -19.67 17.60
CA ILE A 531 21.16 -21.05 17.43
C ILE A 531 19.63 -21.14 17.58
N ASP A 532 19.01 -20.33 18.43
CA ASP A 532 17.56 -20.37 18.62
C ASP A 532 16.85 -19.78 17.38
N VAL A 533 17.44 -18.77 16.76
CA VAL A 533 16.98 -18.22 15.48
C VAL A 533 17.10 -19.27 14.38
N LEU A 534 18.27 -19.92 14.25
CA LEU A 534 18.51 -20.97 13.25
C LEU A 534 17.57 -22.17 13.43
N ARG A 535 17.26 -22.55 14.67
CA ARG A 535 16.31 -23.63 14.96
C ARG A 535 14.92 -23.29 14.43
N CYS A 536 14.39 -22.10 14.75
CA CYS A 536 13.11 -21.67 14.24
C CYS A 536 13.08 -21.54 12.71
N PHE A 537 14.20 -21.12 12.11
CA PHE A 537 14.34 -21.04 10.66
C PHE A 537 14.23 -22.44 10.02
N ILE A 538 14.98 -23.43 10.50
CA ILE A 538 14.93 -24.80 10.01
C ILE A 538 13.53 -25.43 10.21
N GLU A 539 12.91 -25.24 11.39
CA GLU A 539 11.55 -25.72 11.66
C GLU A 539 10.53 -25.11 10.68
N GLY A 540 10.70 -23.85 10.31
CA GLY A 540 9.87 -23.20 9.32
C GLY A 540 10.01 -23.77 7.91
N LEU A 541 11.21 -24.18 7.53
CA LEU A 541 11.50 -24.78 6.22
C LEU A 541 11.03 -26.23 6.07
N GLN A 542 10.81 -26.97 7.15
CA GLN A 542 10.37 -28.37 7.11
C GLN A 542 9.07 -28.61 6.33
N LYS A 543 8.23 -27.58 6.18
CA LYS A 543 6.95 -27.63 5.47
C LYS A 543 7.06 -27.31 3.99
N THR A 544 8.24 -26.94 3.49
CA THR A 544 8.45 -26.58 2.08
C THR A 544 8.15 -27.76 1.17
N SER A 545 7.22 -27.58 0.22
CA SER A 545 6.74 -28.63 -0.68
C SER A 545 7.74 -29.01 -1.76
N PHE A 546 8.45 -28.02 -2.30
CA PHE A 546 9.50 -28.26 -3.29
C PHE A 546 10.68 -29.00 -2.66
N SER A 547 11.21 -30.06 -3.30
CA SER A 547 12.17 -30.96 -2.65
C SER A 547 13.62 -30.74 -3.07
N ASN A 548 13.87 -30.20 -4.27
CA ASN A 548 15.22 -30.08 -4.85
C ASN A 548 15.91 -28.76 -4.46
N TRP A 549 16.29 -28.63 -3.20
CA TRP A 549 16.99 -27.46 -2.68
C TRP A 549 18.05 -27.81 -1.64
N GLU A 550 18.94 -26.87 -1.39
CA GLU A 550 19.99 -26.97 -0.35
C GLU A 550 20.07 -25.67 0.46
N ILE A 551 20.71 -25.72 1.63
CA ILE A 551 21.04 -24.54 2.45
C ILE A 551 22.55 -24.31 2.46
N VAL A 552 22.95 -23.06 2.26
CA VAL A 552 24.30 -22.58 2.46
C VAL A 552 24.29 -21.50 3.55
N PHE A 553 24.56 -21.91 4.79
CA PHE A 553 24.80 -20.94 5.86
C PHE A 553 26.16 -20.27 5.66
N VAL A 554 26.21 -18.96 5.93
CA VAL A 554 27.46 -18.18 5.88
C VAL A 554 27.66 -17.50 7.22
N CYS A 555 28.77 -17.81 7.90
CA CYS A 555 29.03 -17.27 9.23
C CYS A 555 30.50 -16.88 9.43
N ASN A 556 30.73 -16.08 10.48
CA ASN A 556 32.09 -15.79 10.95
C ASN A 556 32.71 -17.01 11.63
N ASP A 557 34.04 -17.14 11.56
CA ASP A 557 34.78 -18.22 12.20
C ASP A 557 34.60 -18.25 13.73
N SER A 558 34.40 -17.09 14.37
CA SER A 558 34.16 -16.99 15.82
C SER A 558 32.86 -17.69 16.31
N VAL A 559 31.89 -17.90 15.43
CA VAL A 559 30.62 -18.58 15.75
C VAL A 559 30.47 -19.91 14.99
N SER A 560 31.44 -20.25 14.14
CA SER A 560 31.36 -21.39 13.21
C SER A 560 31.21 -22.73 13.90
N SER A 561 31.87 -22.94 15.07
CA SER A 561 31.80 -24.19 15.83
C SER A 561 30.37 -24.46 16.30
N GLY A 562 29.64 -23.47 16.82
CA GLY A 562 28.26 -23.61 17.24
C GLY A 562 27.31 -23.85 16.07
N VAL A 563 27.52 -23.17 14.95
CA VAL A 563 26.72 -23.38 13.72
C VAL A 563 26.95 -24.75 13.14
N LEU A 564 28.20 -25.26 13.07
CA LEU A 564 28.54 -26.59 12.58
C LEU A 564 27.95 -27.69 13.47
N GLU A 565 28.03 -27.54 14.81
CA GLU A 565 27.41 -28.44 15.76
C GLU A 565 25.89 -28.49 15.57
N PHE A 566 25.24 -27.32 15.46
CA PHE A 566 23.81 -27.20 15.18
C PHE A 566 23.43 -27.92 13.88
N VAL A 567 24.14 -27.64 12.78
CA VAL A 567 23.88 -28.26 11.46
C VAL A 567 24.03 -29.76 11.50
N SER A 568 25.06 -30.29 12.22
CA SER A 568 25.26 -31.73 12.35
C SER A 568 24.14 -32.45 13.10
N GLY A 569 23.38 -31.73 13.90
CA GLY A 569 22.21 -32.22 14.65
C GLY A 569 20.86 -31.98 13.96
N CYS A 570 20.83 -31.32 12.79
CA CYS A 570 19.59 -31.05 12.06
C CYS A 570 19.06 -32.32 11.37
N ASP A 571 17.77 -32.60 11.59
CA ASP A 571 17.05 -33.67 10.87
C ASP A 571 16.29 -33.03 9.69
N LEU A 572 17.01 -32.75 8.60
CA LEU A 572 16.47 -32.22 7.35
C LEU A 572 16.93 -33.12 6.20
N GLN A 573 16.06 -33.42 5.24
CA GLN A 573 16.40 -34.27 4.09
C GLN A 573 17.33 -33.59 3.08
N GLN A 574 17.32 -32.27 3.06
CA GLN A 574 18.11 -31.44 2.15
C GLN A 574 19.54 -31.23 2.66
N ASP A 575 20.47 -31.07 1.72
CA ASP A 575 21.86 -30.79 2.04
C ASP A 575 22.01 -29.44 2.76
N ILE A 576 22.71 -29.43 3.88
CA ILE A 576 23.10 -28.21 4.58
C ILE A 576 24.63 -28.10 4.56
N SER A 577 25.12 -26.96 4.10
CA SER A 577 26.54 -26.64 4.12
C SER A 577 26.80 -25.32 4.84
N VAL A 578 28.02 -25.14 5.37
CA VAL A 578 28.44 -23.91 6.06
C VAL A 578 29.67 -23.36 5.36
N ALA A 579 29.58 -22.09 4.94
CA ALA A 579 30.71 -21.32 4.48
C ALA A 579 31.22 -20.43 5.64
N VAL A 580 32.50 -20.54 5.94
CA VAL A 580 33.10 -19.81 7.07
C VAL A 580 34.07 -18.75 6.55
N THR A 581 34.05 -17.56 7.14
CA THR A 581 34.99 -16.46 6.84
C THR A 581 35.52 -15.83 8.11
N PRO A 582 36.79 -15.45 8.17
CA PRO A 582 37.34 -14.69 9.30
C PRO A 582 36.93 -13.21 9.30
N GLU A 583 36.37 -12.72 8.22
CA GLU A 583 35.98 -11.33 8.06
C GLU A 583 34.77 -10.96 8.90
N GLN A 584 34.70 -9.71 9.34
CA GLN A 584 33.52 -9.17 10.03
C GLN A 584 32.28 -9.28 9.13
N PHE A 585 31.12 -9.34 9.77
CA PHE A 585 29.87 -9.49 9.06
C PHE A 585 29.58 -8.28 8.15
N VAL A 586 29.61 -8.55 6.83
CA VAL A 586 29.15 -7.64 5.76
C VAL A 586 28.15 -8.43 4.92
N LEU A 587 26.89 -7.96 4.84
CA LEU A 587 25.79 -8.72 4.22
C LEU A 587 26.11 -9.12 2.79
N SER A 588 26.56 -8.20 1.95
CA SER A 588 26.92 -8.42 0.55
C SER A 588 28.04 -9.44 0.38
N ALA A 589 29.12 -9.31 1.14
CA ALA A 589 30.28 -10.24 1.08
C ALA A 589 29.89 -11.65 1.53
N TYR A 590 29.06 -11.77 2.58
CA TYR A 590 28.56 -13.07 3.06
C TYR A 590 27.65 -13.72 2.03
N CYS A 591 26.73 -12.95 1.42
CA CYS A 591 25.88 -13.44 0.33
C CYS A 591 26.72 -13.89 -0.88
N ASN A 592 27.74 -13.11 -1.29
CA ASN A 592 28.64 -13.49 -2.37
C ASN A 592 29.42 -14.78 -2.07
N LEU A 593 29.90 -14.94 -0.83
CA LEU A 593 30.58 -16.16 -0.41
C LEU A 593 29.65 -17.38 -0.47
N GLY A 594 28.41 -17.23 0.02
CA GLY A 594 27.41 -18.29 -0.05
C GLY A 594 27.03 -18.65 -1.48
N ALA A 595 26.85 -17.65 -2.36
CA ALA A 595 26.54 -17.87 -3.77
C ALA A 595 27.64 -18.62 -4.52
N ARG A 596 28.92 -18.36 -4.20
CA ARG A 596 30.06 -19.13 -4.75
C ARG A 596 30.05 -20.59 -4.30
N LYS A 597 29.58 -20.88 -3.10
CA LYS A 597 29.48 -22.24 -2.55
C LYS A 597 28.22 -22.99 -3.01
N ALA A 598 27.18 -22.26 -3.39
CA ALA A 598 25.90 -22.79 -3.83
C ALA A 598 26.02 -23.63 -5.11
N ASN A 599 25.30 -24.74 -5.19
CA ASN A 599 25.27 -25.64 -6.36
C ASN A 599 23.96 -25.53 -7.17
N GLY A 600 22.99 -24.74 -6.71
CA GLY A 600 21.70 -24.58 -7.37
C GLY A 600 21.75 -23.65 -8.57
N ASP A 601 20.78 -23.81 -9.45
CA ASP A 601 20.57 -22.97 -10.64
C ASP A 601 19.97 -21.61 -10.25
N ILE A 602 19.20 -21.63 -9.15
CA ILE A 602 18.54 -20.42 -8.59
C ILE A 602 19.05 -20.20 -7.17
N LEU A 603 19.52 -19.00 -6.92
CA LEU A 603 19.92 -18.52 -5.60
C LEU A 603 18.72 -17.86 -4.94
N VAL A 604 18.43 -18.26 -3.71
CA VAL A 604 17.44 -17.63 -2.84
C VAL A 604 18.18 -17.01 -1.67
N PHE A 605 18.40 -15.72 -1.72
CA PHE A 605 18.98 -14.99 -0.60
C PHE A 605 17.91 -14.72 0.45
N MET A 606 18.15 -15.11 1.69
CA MET A 606 17.19 -14.88 2.76
C MET A 606 17.85 -14.70 4.12
N HIS A 607 17.22 -13.92 4.98
CA HIS A 607 17.66 -13.74 6.35
C HIS A 607 17.39 -15.00 7.19
N ASP A 608 18.18 -15.22 8.24
CA ASP A 608 18.05 -16.34 9.15
C ASP A 608 16.84 -16.24 10.09
N ASP A 609 16.12 -15.13 10.10
CA ASP A 609 14.95 -14.85 10.94
C ASP A 609 13.62 -14.71 10.16
N VAL A 610 13.59 -15.16 8.89
CA VAL A 610 12.35 -15.26 8.10
C VAL A 610 11.78 -16.69 8.13
N ILE A 611 10.47 -16.80 8.13
CA ILE A 611 9.75 -18.09 8.17
C ILE A 611 8.71 -18.09 7.05
N PRO A 612 8.71 -19.11 6.15
CA PRO A 612 7.69 -19.23 5.12
C PRO A 612 6.27 -19.35 5.70
N GLY A 613 5.32 -18.68 5.02
CA GLY A 613 3.91 -18.73 5.42
C GLY A 613 3.15 -19.90 4.83
N GLU A 614 3.52 -20.33 3.62
CA GLU A 614 2.86 -21.40 2.87
C GLU A 614 3.87 -22.45 2.42
N PRO A 615 3.48 -23.72 2.28
CA PRO A 615 4.38 -24.78 1.84
C PRO A 615 4.95 -24.54 0.44
N GLU A 616 4.18 -24.00 -0.48
CA GLU A 616 4.49 -23.82 -1.89
C GLU A 616 5.31 -22.54 -2.18
N TRP A 617 5.72 -21.80 -1.15
CA TRP A 617 6.43 -20.53 -1.29
C TRP A 617 7.66 -20.58 -2.21
N LEU A 618 8.47 -21.65 -2.06
CA LEU A 618 9.71 -21.81 -2.82
C LEU A 618 9.39 -22.12 -4.28
N GLU A 619 8.48 -23.06 -4.54
CA GLU A 619 8.04 -23.40 -5.89
C GLU A 619 7.49 -22.17 -6.62
N THR A 620 6.66 -21.36 -5.93
CA THR A 620 6.16 -20.09 -6.47
C THR A 620 7.30 -19.15 -6.86
N MET A 621 8.27 -18.92 -5.97
CA MET A 621 9.41 -18.05 -6.28
C MET A 621 10.26 -18.59 -7.44
N LEU A 622 10.49 -19.91 -7.50
CA LEU A 622 11.24 -20.55 -8.59
C LEU A 622 10.52 -20.39 -9.93
N GLY A 623 9.20 -20.50 -9.96
CA GLY A 623 8.40 -20.28 -11.15
C GLY A 623 8.59 -18.89 -11.75
N PHE A 624 8.67 -17.87 -10.93
CA PHE A 624 8.98 -16.49 -11.38
C PHE A 624 10.45 -16.33 -11.77
N ALA A 625 11.38 -16.82 -10.93
CA ALA A 625 12.82 -16.62 -11.15
C ALA A 625 13.35 -17.38 -12.39
N ALA A 626 12.72 -18.48 -12.78
CA ALA A 626 13.10 -19.29 -13.95
C ALA A 626 12.79 -18.58 -15.28
N ARG A 627 11.89 -17.60 -15.28
CA ARG A 627 11.54 -16.84 -16.49
C ARG A 627 12.73 -16.05 -17.03
N PRO A 628 13.03 -16.11 -18.34
CA PRO A 628 14.23 -15.47 -18.93
C PRO A 628 14.28 -13.96 -18.71
N GLU A 629 13.14 -13.29 -18.75
CA GLU A 629 13.01 -11.84 -18.60
C GLU A 629 13.08 -11.35 -17.15
N VAL A 630 12.92 -12.24 -16.17
CA VAL A 630 12.96 -11.88 -14.74
C VAL A 630 14.40 -11.93 -14.23
N GLY A 631 14.91 -10.83 -13.73
CA GLY A 631 16.22 -10.76 -13.08
C GLY A 631 16.15 -11.18 -11.62
N VAL A 632 15.13 -10.70 -10.91
CA VAL A 632 14.92 -10.99 -9.48
C VAL A 632 13.44 -11.02 -9.16
N VAL A 633 13.06 -11.92 -8.25
CA VAL A 633 11.72 -11.94 -7.65
C VAL A 633 11.82 -11.80 -6.14
N GLY A 634 11.11 -10.81 -5.61
CA GLY A 634 10.92 -10.61 -4.17
C GLY A 634 9.52 -11.01 -3.73
N THR A 635 9.35 -11.17 -2.45
CA THR A 635 8.09 -11.64 -1.86
C THR A 635 7.56 -10.65 -0.82
N MET A 636 6.30 -10.83 -0.41
CA MET A 636 5.74 -10.09 0.72
C MET A 636 6.37 -10.56 2.03
N THR A 637 6.85 -9.63 2.85
CA THR A 637 7.18 -9.94 4.24
C THR A 637 6.15 -9.37 5.19
N ARG A 638 5.84 -10.13 6.23
CA ARG A 638 4.82 -9.81 7.24
C ARG A 638 5.42 -9.83 8.64
N HIS A 639 4.89 -9.00 9.50
CA HIS A 639 5.14 -9.08 10.94
C HIS A 639 4.35 -10.23 11.57
N ALA A 640 4.71 -10.62 12.79
CA ALA A 640 4.03 -11.67 13.52
C ALA A 640 2.53 -11.40 13.80
N ASP A 641 2.11 -10.12 13.75
CA ASP A 641 0.73 -9.68 13.86
C ASP A 641 -0.04 -9.71 12.53
N ASN A 642 0.55 -10.30 11.49
CA ASN A 642 0.03 -10.38 10.13
C ASN A 642 -0.06 -9.03 9.41
N THR A 643 0.67 -8.02 9.86
CA THR A 643 0.77 -6.77 9.11
C THR A 643 1.89 -6.84 8.09
N ILE A 644 1.70 -6.19 6.94
CA ILE A 644 2.72 -6.12 5.89
C ILE A 644 3.93 -5.35 6.42
N GLN A 645 5.11 -5.91 6.34
CA GLN A 645 6.37 -5.20 6.53
C GLN A 645 6.76 -4.47 5.24
N GLN A 646 6.65 -5.16 4.10
CA GLN A 646 6.80 -4.60 2.78
C GLN A 646 6.09 -5.46 1.71
N ALA A 647 5.67 -4.82 0.64
CA ALA A 647 5.08 -5.39 -0.57
C ALA A 647 5.81 -4.83 -1.80
N GLY A 648 7.14 -4.99 -1.84
CA GLY A 648 8.04 -4.33 -2.79
C GLY A 648 8.53 -2.96 -2.28
N LEU A 649 9.53 -2.43 -2.95
CA LEU A 649 10.16 -1.16 -2.60
C LEU A 649 9.97 -0.14 -3.73
N SER A 650 9.73 1.11 -3.37
CA SER A 650 9.66 2.25 -4.28
C SER A 650 10.73 3.29 -3.96
N PHE A 651 11.05 4.14 -4.92
CA PHE A 651 11.91 5.30 -4.73
C PHE A 651 11.08 6.57 -4.75
N VAL A 652 11.02 7.25 -3.62
CA VAL A 652 10.23 8.47 -3.45
C VAL A 652 11.14 9.60 -2.97
N ARG A 653 11.29 10.62 -3.77
CA ARG A 653 12.26 11.73 -3.60
C ARG A 653 13.70 11.20 -3.52
N ASP A 654 14.22 11.02 -2.32
CA ASP A 654 15.59 10.56 -2.03
C ASP A 654 15.59 9.33 -1.10
N SER A 655 14.46 8.65 -0.99
CA SER A 655 14.26 7.57 -0.02
C SER A 655 13.69 6.32 -0.66
N ILE A 656 14.22 5.17 -0.23
CA ILE A 656 13.62 3.88 -0.51
C ILE A 656 12.50 3.64 0.49
N VAL A 657 11.29 3.38 -0.02
CA VAL A 657 10.06 3.27 0.75
C VAL A 657 9.49 1.87 0.62
N PRO A 658 9.28 1.14 1.72
CA PRO A 658 8.57 -0.14 1.69
C PRO A 658 7.08 0.12 1.43
N LEU A 659 6.54 -0.51 0.38
CA LEU A 659 5.15 -0.34 -0.02
C LEU A 659 4.21 -1.13 0.88
N ALA A 660 3.04 -0.57 1.16
CA ALA A 660 1.97 -1.11 2.01
C ALA A 660 2.40 -1.40 3.46
N ALA A 661 3.56 -0.89 3.91
CA ALA A 661 4.06 -1.14 5.24
C ALA A 661 3.06 -0.76 6.34
N GLY A 662 2.86 -1.67 7.29
CA GLY A 662 1.95 -1.48 8.42
C GLY A 662 0.47 -1.69 8.09
N THR A 663 0.09 -2.08 6.85
CA THR A 663 -1.30 -2.45 6.52
C THR A 663 -1.56 -3.93 6.84
N ASP A 664 -2.82 -4.31 7.06
CA ASP A 664 -3.19 -5.73 7.22
C ASP A 664 -2.90 -6.50 5.92
N ALA A 665 -2.30 -7.68 6.04
CA ALA A 665 -1.91 -8.48 4.88
C ALA A 665 -3.10 -9.05 4.07
N CYS A 666 -4.30 -9.07 4.66
CA CYS A 666 -5.53 -9.46 3.96
C CYS A 666 -6.29 -8.26 3.39
N SER A 667 -5.86 -7.03 3.73
CA SER A 667 -6.48 -5.81 3.20
C SER A 667 -6.15 -5.64 1.72
N PRO A 668 -7.15 -5.31 0.88
CA PRO A 668 -6.89 -5.04 -0.53
C PRO A 668 -5.93 -3.86 -0.75
N GLY A 669 -5.83 -2.94 0.20
CA GLY A 669 -5.08 -1.71 0.01
C GLY A 669 -5.59 -0.91 -1.20
N TYR A 670 -4.76 0.01 -1.68
CA TYR A 670 -5.08 0.76 -2.90
C TYR A 670 -5.03 -0.17 -4.13
N LEU A 671 -6.15 -0.29 -4.84
CA LEU A 671 -6.30 -1.09 -6.07
C LEU A 671 -5.76 -2.53 -5.98
N PHE A 672 -5.80 -3.14 -4.80
CA PHE A 672 -5.21 -4.45 -4.52
C PHE A 672 -3.68 -4.53 -4.69
N PHE A 673 -2.97 -3.43 -4.83
CA PHE A 673 -1.52 -3.42 -5.10
C PHE A 673 -0.70 -4.33 -4.16
N PRO A 674 -0.97 -4.40 -2.85
CA PRO A 674 -0.24 -5.32 -1.98
C PRO A 674 -0.44 -6.79 -2.32
N LEU A 675 -1.61 -7.13 -2.89
CA LEU A 675 -2.04 -8.49 -3.21
C LEU A 675 -1.93 -8.80 -4.73
N THR A 676 -1.20 -7.98 -5.47
CA THR A 676 -1.01 -8.08 -6.92
C THR A 676 0.42 -8.45 -7.25
N VAL A 677 0.61 -9.44 -8.11
CA VAL A 677 1.92 -9.69 -8.74
C VAL A 677 2.21 -8.51 -9.68
N ARG A 678 3.40 -7.90 -9.54
CA ARG A 678 3.73 -6.69 -10.32
C ARG A 678 5.22 -6.45 -10.38
N ASN A 679 5.64 -5.63 -11.32
CA ASN A 679 7.00 -5.13 -11.34
C ASN A 679 7.15 -3.97 -10.33
N VAL A 680 8.30 -3.86 -9.73
CA VAL A 680 8.60 -2.90 -8.67
C VAL A 680 9.98 -2.27 -8.89
N PHE A 681 10.22 -1.14 -8.24
CA PHE A 681 11.51 -0.45 -8.30
C PHE A 681 12.65 -1.32 -7.77
N ALA A 682 12.44 -1.97 -6.64
CA ALA A 682 13.39 -2.89 -6.04
C ALA A 682 12.70 -3.92 -5.13
N VAL A 683 13.38 -5.03 -4.90
CA VAL A 683 12.97 -6.04 -3.91
C VAL A 683 13.65 -5.81 -2.56
N ASP A 684 12.99 -6.27 -1.48
CA ASP A 684 13.58 -6.23 -0.14
C ASP A 684 14.60 -7.35 0.08
N GLY A 685 15.64 -7.06 0.84
CA GLY A 685 16.73 -8.00 1.11
C GLY A 685 16.38 -9.17 2.04
N ALA A 686 15.22 -9.15 2.68
CA ALA A 686 14.84 -10.20 3.62
C ALA A 686 14.65 -11.57 2.96
N CYS A 687 14.09 -11.59 1.73
CA CYS A 687 14.02 -12.80 0.91
C CYS A 687 13.76 -12.44 -0.56
N PHE A 688 14.61 -12.91 -1.47
CA PHE A 688 14.42 -12.80 -2.92
C PHE A 688 15.17 -13.91 -3.66
N ALA A 689 14.72 -14.25 -4.87
CA ALA A 689 15.32 -15.27 -5.71
C ALA A 689 15.80 -14.69 -7.04
N THR A 690 16.94 -15.22 -7.54
CA THR A 690 17.52 -14.88 -8.83
C THR A 690 18.23 -16.09 -9.43
N ARG A 691 18.31 -16.18 -10.76
CA ARG A 691 19.12 -17.20 -11.41
C ARG A 691 20.60 -16.98 -11.12
N LYS A 692 21.33 -18.03 -10.77
CA LYS A 692 22.77 -17.95 -10.49
C LYS A 692 23.54 -17.35 -11.65
N LYS A 693 23.21 -17.73 -12.89
CA LYS A 693 23.81 -17.18 -14.11
C LYS A 693 23.61 -15.66 -14.22
N VAL A 694 22.42 -15.17 -13.93
CA VAL A 694 22.11 -13.73 -13.95
C VAL A 694 22.84 -13.00 -12.84
N PHE A 695 22.95 -13.59 -11.65
CA PHE A 695 23.69 -13.04 -10.53
C PHE A 695 25.18 -12.86 -10.85
N GLU A 696 25.78 -13.84 -11.54
CA GLU A 696 27.16 -13.80 -11.99
C GLU A 696 27.36 -12.80 -13.15
N GLU A 697 26.43 -12.72 -14.09
CA GLU A 697 26.42 -11.77 -15.22
C GLU A 697 26.43 -10.32 -14.78
N VAL A 698 25.66 -9.99 -13.73
CA VAL A 698 25.61 -8.63 -13.14
C VAL A 698 26.87 -8.31 -12.36
N GLY A 699 27.73 -9.30 -12.03
CA GLY A 699 28.96 -9.15 -11.26
C GLY A 699 28.78 -9.37 -9.75
N CYS A 700 27.76 -10.10 -9.35
CA CYS A 700 27.41 -10.36 -7.95
C CYS A 700 26.95 -9.10 -7.18
N PHE A 701 26.93 -9.15 -5.85
CA PHE A 701 26.64 -7.96 -5.06
C PHE A 701 27.89 -7.06 -4.93
N ASP A 702 27.67 -5.76 -4.99
CA ASP A 702 28.69 -4.77 -4.68
C ASP A 702 28.98 -4.77 -3.16
N GLU A 703 30.18 -5.25 -2.78
CA GLU A 703 30.58 -5.38 -1.38
C GLU A 703 30.80 -4.03 -0.67
N GLY A 704 30.72 -2.92 -1.40
CA GLY A 704 30.65 -1.58 -0.83
C GLY A 704 29.36 -1.28 -0.06
N PHE A 705 28.27 -2.04 -0.31
CA PHE A 705 27.03 -1.94 0.44
C PHE A 705 26.98 -2.96 1.58
N HIS A 706 26.84 -2.48 2.81
CA HIS A 706 26.88 -3.32 4.00
C HIS A 706 25.49 -3.60 4.62
N SER A 707 24.48 -2.86 4.21
CA SER A 707 23.11 -2.92 4.71
C SER A 707 22.12 -3.48 3.66
N SER A 708 20.83 -3.43 3.96
CA SER A 708 19.75 -3.83 3.05
C SER A 708 19.71 -3.06 1.71
N TYR A 709 20.49 -2.00 1.55
CA TYR A 709 20.64 -1.31 0.25
C TYR A 709 21.30 -2.19 -0.82
N VAL A 710 21.91 -3.31 -0.44
CA VAL A 710 22.48 -4.28 -1.40
C VAL A 710 21.42 -4.84 -2.36
N SER A 711 20.21 -5.13 -1.89
CA SER A 711 19.14 -5.63 -2.76
C SER A 711 18.59 -4.55 -3.70
N VAL A 712 18.62 -3.29 -3.26
CA VAL A 712 18.23 -2.15 -4.08
C VAL A 712 19.24 -1.90 -5.19
N ASP A 713 20.54 -1.88 -4.84
CA ASP A 713 21.64 -1.75 -5.81
C ASP A 713 21.58 -2.86 -6.88
N TYR A 714 21.37 -4.10 -6.43
CA TYR A 714 21.23 -5.26 -7.32
C TYR A 714 20.01 -5.15 -8.23
N SER A 715 18.85 -4.73 -7.69
CA SER A 715 17.64 -4.52 -8.49
C SER A 715 17.85 -3.47 -9.59
N LEU A 716 18.53 -2.36 -9.27
CA LEU A 716 18.85 -1.31 -10.24
C LEU A 716 19.84 -1.78 -11.30
N ALA A 717 20.83 -2.62 -10.93
CA ALA A 717 21.78 -3.20 -11.87
C ALA A 717 21.07 -4.15 -12.87
N LEU A 718 20.13 -4.96 -12.39
CA LEU A 718 19.29 -5.83 -13.24
C LEU A 718 18.40 -5.02 -14.19
N ALA A 719 17.71 -4.01 -13.66
CA ALA A 719 16.85 -3.14 -14.47
C ALA A 719 17.64 -2.40 -15.56
N LYS A 720 18.90 -2.01 -15.29
CA LYS A 720 19.80 -1.41 -16.28
C LYS A 720 20.12 -2.36 -17.45
N LEU A 721 20.13 -3.67 -17.20
CA LEU A 721 20.32 -4.72 -18.23
C LEU A 721 19.02 -5.14 -18.92
N GLY A 722 17.88 -4.51 -18.56
CA GLY A 722 16.56 -4.81 -19.13
C GLY A 722 15.82 -5.95 -18.46
N TYR A 723 16.32 -6.50 -17.35
CA TYR A 723 15.60 -7.50 -16.58
C TYR A 723 14.46 -6.90 -15.75
N LEU A 724 13.38 -7.66 -15.61
CA LEU A 724 12.27 -7.34 -14.74
C LEU A 724 12.65 -7.57 -13.26
N VAL A 725 12.23 -6.64 -12.42
CA VAL A 725 12.24 -6.74 -10.96
C VAL A 725 10.81 -7.03 -10.53
N THR A 726 10.53 -8.26 -10.13
CA THR A 726 9.18 -8.76 -9.89
C THR A 726 8.89 -8.88 -8.40
N TYR A 727 7.70 -8.51 -7.97
CA TYR A 727 7.16 -8.76 -6.64
C TYR A 727 5.98 -9.71 -6.73
N THR A 728 5.94 -10.72 -5.85
CA THR A 728 4.81 -11.63 -5.71
C THR A 728 4.28 -11.67 -4.27
N PRO A 729 2.98 -11.53 -4.04
CA PRO A 729 2.36 -11.73 -2.73
C PRO A 729 2.10 -13.22 -2.42
N GLU A 730 2.19 -14.10 -3.44
CA GLU A 730 1.82 -15.51 -3.35
C GLU A 730 2.84 -16.36 -2.56
N ALA A 731 4.07 -15.84 -2.39
CA ALA A 731 5.15 -16.49 -1.64
C ALA A 731 5.53 -15.65 -0.42
N TRP A 732 4.60 -15.42 0.48
CA TRP A 732 4.82 -14.55 1.64
C TRP A 732 5.54 -15.23 2.80
N LEU A 733 6.29 -14.44 3.59
CA LEU A 733 7.06 -14.92 4.74
C LEU A 733 6.80 -14.04 5.98
N TYR A 734 6.87 -14.64 7.15
CA TYR A 734 6.99 -13.90 8.40
C TYR A 734 8.46 -13.49 8.63
N HIS A 735 8.69 -12.24 8.94
CA HIS A 735 9.99 -11.73 9.36
C HIS A 735 9.94 -11.41 10.85
N ARG A 736 10.64 -12.21 11.65
CA ARG A 736 10.52 -12.19 13.11
C ARG A 736 11.19 -11.01 13.78
N SER A 737 12.22 -10.45 13.15
CA SER A 737 13.01 -9.35 13.75
C SER A 737 13.01 -8.12 12.84
N ILE A 738 12.50 -7.01 13.36
CA ILE A 738 12.56 -5.70 12.72
C ILE A 738 13.98 -5.11 12.76
N THR A 739 14.87 -5.63 13.61
CA THR A 739 16.04 -4.89 14.08
C THR A 739 17.39 -5.34 13.53
N ARG A 740 17.51 -6.57 13.00
CA ARG A 740 18.83 -7.10 12.64
C ARG A 740 19.31 -6.70 11.25
N PHE A 741 18.42 -6.57 10.26
CA PHE A 741 18.78 -6.33 8.86
C PHE A 741 17.93 -5.31 8.10
N SER A 742 16.68 -5.06 8.50
CA SER A 742 15.69 -4.36 7.67
C SER A 742 15.08 -3.09 8.28
N ASN A 743 15.79 -2.34 9.10
CA ASN A 743 15.25 -1.08 9.64
C ASN A 743 15.08 -0.01 8.56
N MET A 744 14.08 -0.17 7.70
CA MET A 744 13.60 0.90 6.82
C MET A 744 12.62 1.86 7.50
N GLY A 745 12.23 1.61 8.75
CA GLY A 745 11.36 2.46 9.55
C GLY A 745 11.83 2.61 10.99
N ARG A 746 12.38 3.76 11.35
CA ARG A 746 12.41 4.36 12.69
C ARG A 746 13.13 3.66 13.86
N VAL A 747 14.29 3.04 13.64
CA VAL A 747 15.30 2.91 14.71
C VAL A 747 16.54 3.65 14.26
N GLY A 748 17.30 4.22 15.17
CA GLY A 748 18.42 5.13 14.89
C GLY A 748 19.21 4.66 13.66
N ILE A 749 19.23 5.49 12.60
CA ILE A 749 19.85 5.15 11.32
C ILE A 749 21.31 4.83 11.58
N SER A 750 21.74 3.58 11.39
CA SER A 750 23.15 3.22 11.59
C SER A 750 24.04 4.03 10.62
N ALA A 751 25.26 4.32 11.05
CA ALA A 751 26.23 5.05 10.22
C ALA A 751 26.45 4.33 8.87
N GLU A 752 26.41 3.00 8.86
CA GLU A 752 26.49 2.16 7.66
C GLU A 752 25.37 2.45 6.69
N ARG A 753 24.15 2.56 7.19
CA ARG A 753 22.96 2.81 6.37
C ARG A 753 22.95 4.22 5.78
N ILE A 754 23.42 5.22 6.53
CA ILE A 754 23.59 6.58 6.01
C ILE A 754 24.62 6.59 4.89
N ARG A 755 25.74 5.89 5.08
CA ARG A 755 26.80 5.76 4.08
C ARG A 755 26.28 5.03 2.83
N ASP A 756 25.58 3.90 2.99
CA ASP A 756 25.04 3.09 1.89
C ASP A 756 23.98 3.87 1.11
N LYS A 757 23.11 4.62 1.79
CA LYS A 757 22.16 5.53 1.12
C LYS A 757 22.89 6.55 0.26
N ALA A 758 23.91 7.21 0.81
CA ALA A 758 24.69 8.21 0.06
C ALA A 758 25.41 7.57 -1.14
N ALA A 759 25.98 6.38 -0.97
CA ALA A 759 26.62 5.63 -2.04
C ALA A 759 25.61 5.25 -3.14
N LEU A 760 24.42 4.77 -2.78
CA LEU A 760 23.36 4.44 -3.75
C LEU A 760 22.94 5.66 -4.56
N LEU A 761 22.65 6.78 -3.87
CA LEU A 761 22.24 8.03 -4.52
C LEU A 761 23.32 8.56 -5.47
N GLY A 762 24.60 8.43 -5.11
CA GLY A 762 25.72 8.80 -5.97
C GLY A 762 25.89 7.87 -7.18
N LYS A 763 25.90 6.55 -6.96
CA LYS A 763 26.08 5.52 -8.00
C LYS A 763 24.97 5.54 -9.06
N TRP A 764 23.73 5.79 -8.64
CA TRP A 764 22.54 5.69 -9.49
C TRP A 764 21.85 7.05 -9.77
N SER A 765 22.57 8.17 -9.57
CA SER A 765 21.98 9.51 -9.67
C SER A 765 21.20 9.75 -10.96
N GLU A 766 21.71 9.32 -12.12
CA GLU A 766 21.04 9.46 -13.41
C GLU A 766 19.74 8.63 -13.47
N ARG A 767 19.77 7.35 -13.04
CA ARG A 767 18.58 6.48 -13.02
C ARG A 767 17.53 6.98 -12.03
N LEU A 768 17.99 7.43 -10.86
CA LEU A 768 17.10 7.93 -9.80
C LEU A 768 16.43 9.27 -10.17
N SER A 769 17.08 10.08 -11.02
CA SER A 769 16.46 11.31 -11.53
C SER A 769 15.24 11.06 -12.42
N GLN A 770 15.10 9.86 -12.99
CA GLN A 770 13.95 9.43 -13.78
C GLN A 770 12.75 9.02 -12.90
N GLY A 771 12.95 8.88 -11.58
CA GLY A 771 11.93 8.43 -10.63
C GLY A 771 11.65 6.92 -10.69
N ASP A 772 10.52 6.53 -10.13
CA ASP A 772 10.04 5.14 -10.09
C ASP A 772 8.88 4.98 -11.07
N ALA A 773 9.10 4.23 -12.15
CA ALA A 773 8.09 3.94 -13.17
C ALA A 773 6.85 3.20 -12.63
N TYR A 774 7.00 2.47 -11.51
CA TYR A 774 5.91 1.69 -10.93
C TYR A 774 5.20 2.41 -9.77
N PHE A 775 5.52 3.69 -9.54
CA PHE A 775 4.91 4.51 -8.50
C PHE A 775 4.40 5.82 -9.10
N ASN A 776 3.08 5.94 -9.23
CA ASN A 776 2.46 7.13 -9.84
C ASN A 776 2.79 8.40 -9.04
N HIS A 777 3.20 9.45 -9.73
CA HIS A 777 3.66 10.71 -9.11
C HIS A 777 2.53 11.53 -8.46
N ASN A 778 1.26 11.17 -8.70
CA ASN A 778 0.11 11.77 -8.02
C ASN A 778 -0.03 11.29 -6.55
N PHE A 779 0.70 10.25 -6.16
CA PHE A 779 0.80 9.91 -4.74
C PHE A 779 1.74 10.85 -3.99
N SER A 780 1.50 10.98 -2.69
CA SER A 780 2.33 11.83 -1.84
C SER A 780 3.81 11.44 -1.90
N LEU A 781 4.65 12.44 -2.00
CA LEU A 781 6.10 12.29 -1.92
C LEU A 781 6.64 12.21 -0.48
N THR A 782 5.76 12.27 0.53
CA THR A 782 6.13 12.01 1.94
C THR A 782 6.25 10.51 2.16
N PRO A 783 7.41 9.94 2.55
CA PRO A 783 7.63 8.50 2.60
C PRO A 783 6.56 7.69 3.36
N ALA A 784 6.07 8.19 4.49
CA ALA A 784 5.02 7.51 5.27
C ALA A 784 3.65 7.49 4.57
N LYS A 785 3.31 8.53 3.80
CA LYS A 785 2.09 8.60 3.00
C LYS A 785 2.26 7.78 1.71
N ALA A 786 3.42 7.89 1.05
CA ALA A 786 3.78 7.14 -0.15
C ALA A 786 3.71 5.62 0.06
N SER A 787 4.24 5.14 1.19
CA SER A 787 4.16 3.72 1.58
C SER A 787 2.73 3.18 1.55
N ARG A 788 1.73 4.01 1.75
CA ARG A 788 0.31 3.66 1.80
C ARG A 788 -0.47 4.14 0.58
N TYR A 789 0.19 4.56 -0.50
CA TYR A 789 -0.44 5.11 -1.71
C TYR A 789 -1.40 6.28 -1.44
N GLN A 790 -1.03 7.16 -0.52
CA GLN A 790 -1.84 8.31 -0.18
C GLN A 790 -1.60 9.46 -1.16
N VAL A 791 -2.67 10.08 -1.65
CA VAL A 791 -2.60 11.30 -2.47
C VAL A 791 -2.26 12.49 -1.58
N ASP A 792 -1.39 13.39 -2.03
CA ASP A 792 -1.11 14.62 -1.33
C ASP A 792 -2.00 15.74 -1.85
N HIS A 793 -2.98 16.10 -1.06
CA HIS A 793 -3.91 17.19 -1.39
C HIS A 793 -3.33 18.59 -1.06
N GLU A 794 -2.17 18.66 -0.42
CA GLU A 794 -1.57 19.91 0.05
C GLU A 794 -0.43 20.42 -0.87
N GLU A 795 0.21 19.54 -1.63
CA GLU A 795 1.26 19.92 -2.57
C GLU A 795 0.65 20.18 -3.96
N LYS A 796 0.53 21.46 -4.35
CA LYS A 796 0.47 21.82 -5.76
C LYS A 796 1.82 21.42 -6.36
N LEU A 797 1.85 20.33 -7.11
CA LEU A 797 2.98 20.03 -7.97
C LEU A 797 3.11 21.15 -8.99
N THR A 798 4.00 22.10 -8.71
CA THR A 798 4.47 23.01 -9.75
C THR A 798 5.27 22.11 -10.72
N CYS A 799 4.58 21.59 -11.73
CA CYS A 799 5.25 21.03 -12.89
C CYS A 799 6.10 22.14 -13.50
N LYS A 800 7.42 22.03 -13.33
CA LYS A 800 8.38 22.79 -14.12
C LYS A 800 8.60 22.10 -15.46
#